data_a17a0a21d0a9cf07263ec0dd9d0371bc
#
_entry.id   a17a0a21d0a9cf07263ec0dd9d0371bc
#
_cell.length_a   1.000
_cell.length_b   1.000
_cell.length_c   1.000
_cell.angle_alpha   90.00
_cell.angle_beta   90.00
_cell.angle_gamma   90.00
#
_symmetry.space_group_name_H-M   'P 1'
#
loop_
_entity.id
_entity.type
_entity.pdbx_description
1 polymer ?
#
loop_
_entity_poly.entity_id
_entity_poly.type
_entity_poly.pdbx_seq_one_letter_code
_entity_poly.pdbx_strand_id
1 'polypeptide(L)'
;MLSPRINDAGGLSDFYAYWLGEAQFAQGDFTNAAATFAALAKNFPNSSLRLTAAVEAAAAYAQFPDWSRHDALLEATNGVFARAAQLDADNALVINGRLSLAQSKVAKTNFTAAEKFLELLNPKLLAPEQEWQRLNLLYQVKLGLNDFEAALTVTTNLMQSAKDAGRQADTVAMLATVLEKKNQPAAAFAVWSENLSGSAPVERQREAVLKIASLAAAQNDFTNATAGLEKYLAQFPNSPAAQLALLTLGELRLKDFLNTASTNQLAAAQTSFDQFIGAFTNSPLTGMACLDRGWCNWNAGKYTESLLDFRAATQRLPASENLAVAKFKTGDALFMLKDFAGARQNYQAVLDEFGNFPEVEKSMGDRAFYQILRTDLELQDAAGADAAMRQLLEKFPASEFADNGMLLLGEGFSDFSSPTNALKVFRDFVRQFPNSTLLPQVELAVARTFEREQNWPAAITNYEGWLAKHPTNDLLPQVQYALGHANYQAGRETNAFQLFTTFVARYPADTNAPLAQWWVADSFYRAGNFVGAETNYELIFQTPAWKNSSLYFPAQLMASRAAVGRSGFSDARDYLTKILTDTNCPIPLATQAMFAYGGVLMRLDSPDTNRPFANFELATNIFAQIGAANPTNESGALAASELGDCYLQLGALDAATNAYAQVMNSPYAKVGLRNRAQVGLGRALEKKAEAASPDARKTLTDLALKNYLDVFETSYGNGLGDRESADAFWVKKAGLQALPLLSADSCPTNFFTRMEGLLPPLKDALEKKKAALKN
;
A
#
# COMPACT_ATOMS: atom_id res chain seq x y z
N MET A 1 -74.52 21.09 -13.06
CA MET A 1 -75.98 21.16 -12.90
C MET A 1 -76.44 21.95 -11.67
N LEU A 2 -75.77 21.98 -10.57
CA LEU A 2 -76.20 22.64 -9.31
C LEU A 2 -75.87 24.16 -9.32
N SER A 3 -74.76 24.60 -9.88
CA SER A 3 -74.32 26.00 -9.82
C SER A 3 -75.30 27.02 -10.38
N PRO A 4 -75.93 26.82 -11.55
CA PRO A 4 -76.85 27.83 -12.10
C PRO A 4 -78.21 27.88 -11.36
N ARG A 5 -78.50 26.90 -10.51
CA ARG A 5 -79.81 26.80 -9.85
C ARG A 5 -79.82 27.35 -8.39
N ILE A 6 -78.66 27.76 -7.87
CA ILE A 6 -78.60 28.25 -6.48
C ILE A 6 -79.44 29.52 -6.32
N ASN A 7 -79.42 30.44 -7.29
CA ASN A 7 -80.15 31.69 -7.24
C ASN A 7 -81.66 31.53 -7.52
N ASP A 8 -82.06 30.45 -8.22
CA ASP A 8 -83.43 30.18 -8.61
C ASP A 8 -84.17 29.24 -7.63
N ALA A 9 -83.44 28.68 -6.65
CA ALA A 9 -83.94 27.67 -5.70
C ALA A 9 -84.82 28.20 -4.57
N GLY A 10 -84.98 29.52 -4.46
CA GLY A 10 -85.83 30.15 -3.42
C GLY A 10 -85.40 29.72 -1.99
N GLY A 11 -86.33 29.16 -1.19
CA GLY A 11 -86.06 28.71 0.17
C GLY A 11 -85.13 27.51 0.32
N LEU A 12 -84.61 26.89 -0.77
CA LEU A 12 -83.71 25.73 -0.79
C LEU A 12 -82.30 26.11 -1.25
N SER A 13 -82.01 27.41 -1.43
CA SER A 13 -80.69 27.86 -1.95
C SER A 13 -79.50 27.40 -1.09
N ASP A 14 -79.65 27.34 0.20
CA ASP A 14 -78.61 26.84 1.13
C ASP A 14 -78.35 25.33 0.95
N PHE A 15 -79.37 24.51 0.72
CA PHE A 15 -79.22 23.08 0.40
C PHE A 15 -78.49 22.85 -0.96
N TYR A 16 -78.83 23.63 -1.97
CA TYR A 16 -78.15 23.57 -3.26
C TYR A 16 -76.70 24.02 -3.15
N ALA A 17 -76.38 25.03 -2.37
CA ALA A 17 -75.02 25.49 -2.09
C ALA A 17 -74.23 24.40 -1.33
N TYR A 18 -74.85 23.75 -0.36
CA TYR A 18 -74.23 22.66 0.39
C TYR A 18 -73.85 21.49 -0.53
N TRP A 19 -74.80 20.98 -1.28
CA TRP A 19 -74.55 19.86 -2.19
C TRP A 19 -73.62 20.20 -3.36
N LEU A 20 -73.55 21.49 -3.78
CA LEU A 20 -72.51 21.91 -4.72
C LEU A 20 -71.13 21.85 -4.08
N GLY A 21 -70.97 22.29 -2.85
CA GLY A 21 -69.75 22.23 -2.08
C GLY A 21 -69.29 20.77 -1.90
N GLU A 22 -70.20 19.85 -1.54
CA GLU A 22 -69.97 18.41 -1.41
C GLU A 22 -69.48 17.81 -2.76
N ALA A 23 -70.16 18.16 -3.85
CA ALA A 23 -69.75 17.69 -5.19
C ALA A 23 -68.36 18.15 -5.61
N GLN A 24 -68.03 19.41 -5.32
CA GLN A 24 -66.73 20.00 -5.57
C GLN A 24 -65.64 19.30 -4.73
N PHE A 25 -65.91 19.08 -3.47
CA PHE A 25 -65.01 18.40 -2.54
C PHE A 25 -64.74 16.97 -3.02
N ALA A 26 -65.79 16.21 -3.37
CA ALA A 26 -65.69 14.85 -3.88
C ALA A 26 -64.92 14.77 -5.25
N GLN A 27 -64.91 15.84 -6.06
CA GLN A 27 -64.12 15.95 -7.31
C GLN A 27 -62.65 16.35 -7.03
N GLY A 28 -62.29 16.63 -5.79
CA GLY A 28 -60.95 17.17 -5.44
C GLY A 28 -60.76 18.63 -5.73
N ASP A 29 -61.84 19.35 -6.08
CA ASP A 29 -61.79 20.84 -6.30
C ASP A 29 -61.99 21.54 -4.95
N PHE A 30 -60.97 21.38 -4.08
CA PHE A 30 -61.02 21.85 -2.70
C PHE A 30 -61.07 23.38 -2.62
N THR A 31 -60.52 24.09 -3.56
CA THR A 31 -60.54 25.57 -3.61
C THR A 31 -61.97 26.09 -3.78
N ASN A 32 -62.69 25.57 -4.78
CA ASN A 32 -64.09 25.95 -5.01
C ASN A 32 -65.02 25.39 -3.93
N ALA A 33 -64.80 24.20 -3.44
CA ALA A 33 -65.56 23.64 -2.32
C ALA A 33 -65.44 24.54 -1.08
N ALA A 34 -64.21 24.92 -0.69
CA ALA A 34 -63.97 25.85 0.44
C ALA A 34 -64.72 27.19 0.27
N ALA A 35 -64.61 27.76 -0.94
CA ALA A 35 -65.32 29.04 -1.25
C ALA A 35 -66.84 28.89 -1.17
N THR A 36 -67.42 27.80 -1.71
CA THR A 36 -68.83 27.50 -1.71
C THR A 36 -69.38 27.30 -0.29
N PHE A 37 -68.72 26.49 0.51
CA PHE A 37 -69.10 26.25 1.91
C PHE A 37 -68.94 27.51 2.77
N ALA A 38 -67.82 28.29 2.61
CA ALA A 38 -67.61 29.55 3.31
C ALA A 38 -68.69 30.57 2.96
N ALA A 39 -69.08 30.66 1.69
CA ALA A 39 -70.16 31.52 1.23
C ALA A 39 -71.52 31.11 1.83
N LEU A 40 -71.80 29.84 1.91
CA LEU A 40 -73.03 29.31 2.60
C LEU A 40 -73.02 29.76 4.06
N ALA A 41 -71.98 29.49 4.80
CA ALA A 41 -71.84 29.84 6.22
C ALA A 41 -72.00 31.33 6.48
N LYS A 42 -71.61 32.21 5.51
CA LYS A 42 -71.71 33.65 5.58
C LYS A 42 -73.07 34.16 5.16
N ASN A 43 -73.59 33.70 4.03
CA ASN A 43 -74.72 34.33 3.35
C ASN A 43 -76.10 33.80 3.82
N PHE A 44 -76.12 32.59 4.49
CA PHE A 44 -77.34 32.01 4.97
C PHE A 44 -77.32 31.88 6.52
N PRO A 45 -77.53 33.01 7.26
CA PRO A 45 -77.38 33.05 8.70
C PRO A 45 -78.37 32.19 9.48
N ASN A 46 -79.52 31.87 8.88
CA ASN A 46 -80.58 31.03 9.47
C ASN A 46 -80.58 29.60 9.00
N SER A 47 -79.69 29.20 8.16
CA SER A 47 -79.62 27.82 7.67
C SER A 47 -79.17 26.83 8.76
N SER A 48 -79.86 25.70 8.85
CA SER A 48 -79.44 24.56 9.69
C SER A 48 -78.11 23.95 9.28
N LEU A 49 -77.68 24.16 8.03
CA LEU A 49 -76.41 23.69 7.48
C LEU A 49 -75.24 24.64 7.73
N ARG A 50 -75.46 25.77 8.36
CA ARG A 50 -74.49 26.82 8.56
C ARG A 50 -73.23 26.36 9.34
N LEU A 51 -73.42 25.59 10.41
CA LEU A 51 -72.31 25.03 11.20
C LEU A 51 -71.56 23.97 10.39
N THR A 52 -72.30 23.07 9.76
CA THR A 52 -71.71 22.05 8.87
C THR A 52 -70.85 22.67 7.79
N ALA A 53 -71.43 23.66 7.09
CA ALA A 53 -70.72 24.38 6.04
C ALA A 53 -69.44 25.12 6.51
N ALA A 54 -69.45 25.65 7.73
CA ALA A 54 -68.24 26.29 8.29
C ALA A 54 -67.14 25.23 8.59
N VAL A 55 -67.53 24.08 9.09
CA VAL A 55 -66.57 22.98 9.39
C VAL A 55 -66.04 22.35 8.09
N GLU A 56 -66.95 22.09 7.11
CA GLU A 56 -66.54 21.55 5.80
C GLU A 56 -65.68 22.56 4.97
N ALA A 57 -65.95 23.86 5.08
CA ALA A 57 -65.05 24.86 4.49
C ALA A 57 -63.66 24.82 5.09
N ALA A 58 -63.57 24.68 6.42
CA ALA A 58 -62.28 24.52 7.08
C ALA A 58 -61.59 23.22 6.67
N ALA A 59 -62.32 22.08 6.59
CA ALA A 59 -61.77 20.83 6.09
C ALA A 59 -61.24 20.97 4.65
N ALA A 60 -61.94 21.70 3.78
CA ALA A 60 -61.51 21.95 2.42
C ALA A 60 -60.24 22.84 2.37
N TYR A 61 -60.15 23.90 3.19
CA TYR A 61 -58.94 24.71 3.33
C TYR A 61 -57.75 23.93 3.83
N ALA A 62 -57.93 22.92 4.65
CA ALA A 62 -56.85 22.01 5.12
C ALA A 62 -56.24 21.15 4.00
N GLN A 63 -57.00 20.87 2.93
CA GLN A 63 -56.50 20.08 1.78
C GLN A 63 -55.48 20.83 0.89
N PHE A 64 -55.56 22.15 0.83
CA PHE A 64 -54.60 22.99 0.11
C PHE A 64 -53.91 24.05 1.02
N PRO A 65 -53.56 23.72 2.21
CA PRO A 65 -53.14 24.36 3.46
C PRO A 65 -53.31 25.91 3.54
N ASP A 66 -54.54 26.46 3.28
CA ASP A 66 -54.85 27.87 3.54
C ASP A 66 -55.28 28.04 5.01
N TRP A 67 -54.31 27.83 5.89
CA TRP A 67 -54.53 27.92 7.33
C TRP A 67 -55.00 29.31 7.81
N SER A 68 -54.80 30.35 7.04
CA SER A 68 -55.29 31.71 7.38
C SER A 68 -56.81 31.79 7.30
N ARG A 69 -57.39 31.37 6.17
CA ARG A 69 -58.84 31.35 5.98
C ARG A 69 -59.50 30.27 6.83
N HIS A 70 -58.86 29.13 6.99
CA HIS A 70 -59.28 28.08 7.90
C HIS A 70 -59.52 28.61 9.31
N ASP A 71 -58.50 29.23 9.93
CA ASP A 71 -58.58 29.68 11.29
C ASP A 71 -59.59 30.86 11.43
N ALA A 72 -59.66 31.75 10.44
CA ALA A 72 -60.61 32.83 10.44
C ALA A 72 -62.07 32.39 10.53
N LEU A 73 -62.38 31.21 9.97
CA LEU A 73 -63.74 30.65 10.07
C LEU A 73 -64.07 30.07 11.44
N LEU A 74 -63.13 29.36 12.03
CA LEU A 74 -63.37 28.59 13.24
C LEU A 74 -63.01 29.34 14.54
N GLU A 75 -62.10 30.33 14.48
CA GLU A 75 -61.68 31.15 15.64
C GLU A 75 -62.46 32.48 15.77
N ALA A 76 -63.32 32.78 14.81
CA ALA A 76 -64.14 34.00 14.90
C ALA A 76 -64.94 34.07 16.19
N THR A 77 -64.67 35.00 17.06
CA THR A 77 -65.26 35.09 18.43
C THR A 77 -66.79 35.08 18.45
N ASN A 78 -67.39 35.69 17.45
CA ASN A 78 -68.89 35.68 17.28
C ASN A 78 -69.32 34.75 16.12
N GLY A 79 -68.41 33.85 15.67
CA GLY A 79 -68.68 32.95 14.57
C GLY A 79 -69.69 31.85 14.94
N VAL A 80 -70.21 31.18 13.90
CA VAL A 80 -71.15 30.06 14.11
C VAL A 80 -70.50 28.93 14.89
N PHE A 81 -69.24 28.65 14.64
CA PHE A 81 -68.49 27.62 15.33
C PHE A 81 -68.30 27.95 16.83
N ALA A 82 -67.89 29.16 17.16
CA ALA A 82 -67.67 29.57 18.54
C ALA A 82 -68.95 29.50 19.38
N ARG A 83 -70.09 29.92 18.79
CA ARG A 83 -71.41 29.79 19.45
C ARG A 83 -71.86 28.33 19.64
N ALA A 84 -71.65 27.52 18.62
CA ALA A 84 -71.99 26.08 18.75
C ALA A 84 -71.14 25.43 19.84
N ALA A 85 -69.84 25.74 19.90
CA ALA A 85 -68.92 25.19 20.91
C ALA A 85 -69.23 25.65 22.35
N GLN A 86 -69.90 26.82 22.52
CA GLN A 86 -70.40 27.28 23.83
C GLN A 86 -71.72 26.57 24.25
N LEU A 87 -72.57 26.27 23.26
CA LEU A 87 -73.87 25.65 23.50
C LEU A 87 -73.77 24.13 23.74
N ASP A 88 -72.97 23.46 22.93
CA ASP A 88 -72.77 22.02 22.99
C ASP A 88 -71.32 21.70 22.58
N ALA A 89 -70.46 21.60 23.56
CA ALA A 89 -69.04 21.35 23.38
C ALA A 89 -68.77 19.92 22.85
N ASP A 90 -69.70 18.99 23.01
CA ASP A 90 -69.57 17.63 22.62
C ASP A 90 -70.27 17.29 21.27
N ASN A 91 -70.81 18.32 20.62
CA ASN A 91 -71.35 18.22 19.27
C ASN A 91 -70.30 17.66 18.28
N ALA A 92 -70.70 16.68 17.46
CA ALA A 92 -69.76 16.05 16.48
C ALA A 92 -69.07 17.04 15.55
N LEU A 93 -69.75 18.10 15.09
CA LEU A 93 -69.15 19.14 14.25
C LEU A 93 -68.16 20.03 15.03
N VAL A 94 -68.44 20.25 16.32
CA VAL A 94 -67.53 21.00 17.20
C VAL A 94 -66.28 20.15 17.49
N ILE A 95 -66.42 18.89 17.71
CA ILE A 95 -65.27 17.94 17.84
C ILE A 95 -64.42 17.99 16.59
N ASN A 96 -65.01 17.85 15.38
CA ASN A 96 -64.27 17.90 14.12
C ASN A 96 -63.55 19.23 13.90
N GLY A 97 -64.26 20.34 14.21
CA GLY A 97 -63.66 21.67 14.09
C GLY A 97 -62.49 21.91 15.06
N ARG A 98 -62.55 21.37 16.30
CA ARG A 98 -61.45 21.45 17.27
C ARG A 98 -60.25 20.59 16.82
N LEU A 99 -60.49 19.40 16.27
CA LEU A 99 -59.43 18.57 15.66
C LEU A 99 -58.77 19.30 14.50
N SER A 100 -59.58 19.92 13.63
CA SER A 100 -59.04 20.70 12.48
C SER A 100 -58.24 21.93 12.93
N LEU A 101 -58.72 22.67 13.97
CA LEU A 101 -57.96 23.76 14.58
C LEU A 101 -56.62 23.28 15.17
N ALA A 102 -56.63 22.18 15.92
CA ALA A 102 -55.41 21.61 16.45
C ALA A 102 -54.43 21.25 15.32
N GLN A 103 -54.88 20.67 14.20
CA GLN A 103 -54.10 20.37 13.02
C GLN A 103 -53.48 21.66 12.41
N SER A 104 -54.28 22.72 12.27
CA SER A 104 -53.77 24.01 11.80
C SER A 104 -52.66 24.57 12.69
N LYS A 105 -52.86 24.52 14.03
CA LYS A 105 -51.86 24.98 15.00
C LYS A 105 -50.59 24.15 14.96
N VAL A 106 -50.68 22.85 14.80
CA VAL A 106 -49.50 21.95 14.59
C VAL A 106 -48.78 22.34 13.31
N ALA A 107 -49.52 22.55 12.20
CA ALA A 107 -48.92 22.96 10.94
C ALA A 107 -48.18 24.33 11.01
N LYS A 108 -48.66 25.19 11.89
CA LYS A 108 -48.03 26.49 12.20
C LYS A 108 -47.01 26.42 13.33
N THR A 109 -46.61 25.24 13.77
CA THR A 109 -45.68 24.98 14.91
C THR A 109 -46.11 25.65 16.23
N ASN A 110 -47.39 26.03 16.37
CA ASN A 110 -47.93 26.59 17.59
C ASN A 110 -48.52 25.49 18.49
N PHE A 111 -47.61 24.68 19.03
CA PHE A 111 -47.94 23.44 19.77
C PHE A 111 -48.75 23.72 21.04
N THR A 112 -48.44 24.82 21.75
CA THR A 112 -49.22 25.23 22.96
C THR A 112 -50.67 25.55 22.64
N ALA A 113 -50.94 26.18 21.50
CA ALA A 113 -52.31 26.48 21.09
C ALA A 113 -53.05 25.18 20.63
N ALA A 114 -52.33 24.30 19.93
CA ALA A 114 -52.85 22.98 19.51
C ALA A 114 -53.28 22.13 20.72
N GLU A 115 -52.43 22.09 21.74
CA GLU A 115 -52.72 21.37 22.98
C GLU A 115 -54.03 21.79 23.62
N LYS A 116 -54.24 23.07 23.73
CA LYS A 116 -55.53 23.62 24.31
C LYS A 116 -56.75 23.13 23.56
N PHE A 117 -56.72 23.05 22.23
CA PHE A 117 -57.86 22.54 21.46
C PHE A 117 -58.06 21.05 21.67
N LEU A 118 -56.98 20.28 21.81
CA LEU A 118 -57.06 18.84 22.07
C LEU A 118 -57.53 18.49 23.50
N GLU A 119 -57.22 19.32 24.49
CA GLU A 119 -57.67 19.22 25.88
C GLU A 119 -59.19 19.47 26.04
N LEU A 120 -59.78 20.28 25.15
CA LEU A 120 -61.22 20.55 25.13
C LEU A 120 -62.06 19.36 24.61
N LEU A 121 -61.44 18.30 24.15
CA LEU A 121 -62.10 17.11 23.63
C LEU A 121 -62.22 16.03 24.73
N ASN A 122 -63.44 15.49 24.91
CA ASN A 122 -63.66 14.37 25.83
C ASN A 122 -63.38 13.04 25.13
N PRO A 123 -62.33 12.31 25.48
CA PRO A 123 -61.94 11.09 24.78
C PRO A 123 -63.04 10.01 24.78
N LYS A 124 -63.92 9.97 25.78
CA LYS A 124 -64.98 8.96 25.90
C LYS A 124 -66.12 9.15 24.88
N LEU A 125 -66.21 10.33 24.28
CA LEU A 125 -67.28 10.68 23.33
C LEU A 125 -66.77 10.68 21.87
N LEU A 126 -65.48 10.44 21.66
CA LEU A 126 -64.90 10.41 20.33
C LEU A 126 -65.16 9.09 19.62
N ALA A 127 -65.50 9.17 18.35
CA ALA A 127 -65.48 8.01 17.49
C ALA A 127 -64.03 7.46 17.38
N PRO A 128 -63.83 6.16 17.12
CA PRO A 128 -62.49 5.57 17.07
C PRO A 128 -61.52 6.29 16.13
N GLU A 129 -62.01 6.84 15.01
CA GLU A 129 -61.19 7.61 14.03
C GLU A 129 -60.79 8.99 14.57
N GLN A 130 -61.72 9.64 15.26
CA GLN A 130 -61.50 10.94 15.90
C GLN A 130 -60.46 10.80 17.04
N GLU A 131 -60.56 9.72 17.83
CA GLU A 131 -59.61 9.44 18.90
C GLU A 131 -58.21 9.14 18.34
N TRP A 132 -58.11 8.39 17.25
CA TRP A 132 -56.86 8.16 16.55
C TRP A 132 -56.24 9.49 16.06
N GLN A 133 -57.03 10.34 15.43
CA GLN A 133 -56.59 11.67 14.95
C GLN A 133 -56.15 12.53 16.14
N ARG A 134 -56.93 12.57 17.23
CA ARG A 134 -56.59 13.33 18.42
C ARG A 134 -55.27 12.87 19.03
N LEU A 135 -55.08 11.58 19.22
CA LEU A 135 -53.83 11.02 19.77
C LEU A 135 -52.64 11.30 18.86
N ASN A 136 -52.81 11.20 17.54
CA ASN A 136 -51.76 11.50 16.59
C ASN A 136 -51.32 12.98 16.63
N LEU A 137 -52.29 13.90 16.67
CA LEU A 137 -52.01 15.31 16.85
C LEU A 137 -51.36 15.59 18.22
N LEU A 138 -51.84 14.94 19.29
CA LEU A 138 -51.28 15.09 20.62
C LEU A 138 -49.83 14.59 20.68
N TYR A 139 -49.52 13.48 19.99
CA TYR A 139 -48.15 13.03 19.82
C TYR A 139 -47.23 14.09 19.16
N GLN A 140 -47.69 14.68 18.07
CA GLN A 140 -46.94 15.74 17.37
C GLN A 140 -46.75 16.98 18.26
N VAL A 141 -47.77 17.33 19.02
CA VAL A 141 -47.72 18.46 19.99
C VAL A 141 -46.67 18.16 21.07
N LYS A 142 -46.77 17.00 21.72
CA LYS A 142 -45.88 16.63 22.82
C LYS A 142 -44.41 16.53 22.33
N LEU A 143 -44.22 15.99 21.13
CA LEU A 143 -42.90 15.93 20.51
C LEU A 143 -42.35 17.35 20.22
N GLY A 144 -43.17 18.23 19.67
CA GLY A 144 -42.83 19.62 19.38
C GLY A 144 -42.55 20.48 20.62
N LEU A 145 -43.23 20.19 21.76
CA LEU A 145 -42.97 20.79 23.06
C LEU A 145 -41.76 20.15 23.79
N ASN A 146 -41.12 19.14 23.24
CA ASN A 146 -40.09 18.34 23.87
C ASN A 146 -40.53 17.61 25.17
N ASP A 147 -41.83 17.42 25.34
CA ASP A 147 -42.42 16.64 26.46
C ASP A 147 -42.42 15.15 26.11
N PHE A 148 -41.24 14.55 26.16
CA PHE A 148 -41.03 13.17 25.70
C PHE A 148 -41.74 12.13 26.65
N GLU A 149 -41.95 12.45 27.92
CA GLU A 149 -42.67 11.58 28.84
C GLU A 149 -44.16 11.51 28.48
N ALA A 150 -44.77 12.65 28.23
CA ALA A 150 -46.15 12.66 27.76
C ALA A 150 -46.29 12.06 26.36
N ALA A 151 -45.32 12.32 25.44
CA ALA A 151 -45.29 11.68 24.13
C ALA A 151 -45.24 10.14 24.24
N LEU A 152 -44.46 9.61 25.15
CA LEU A 152 -44.37 8.17 25.42
C LEU A 152 -45.75 7.60 25.87
N THR A 153 -46.43 8.31 26.78
CA THR A 153 -47.77 7.93 27.24
C THR A 153 -48.79 7.94 26.08
N VAL A 154 -48.74 8.96 25.24
CA VAL A 154 -49.59 9.07 24.05
C VAL A 154 -49.33 7.94 23.04
N THR A 155 -48.07 7.57 22.79
CA THR A 155 -47.75 6.44 21.89
C THR A 155 -48.29 5.11 22.46
N THR A 156 -48.28 4.93 23.77
CA THR A 156 -48.90 3.74 24.40
C THR A 156 -50.41 3.67 24.14
N ASN A 157 -51.11 4.82 24.24
CA ASN A 157 -52.54 4.89 23.95
C ASN A 157 -52.81 4.71 22.44
N LEU A 158 -51.95 5.24 21.56
CA LEU A 158 -52.03 4.97 20.12
C LEU A 158 -51.87 3.50 19.80
N MET A 159 -50.96 2.80 20.44
CA MET A 159 -50.76 1.34 20.25
C MET A 159 -52.00 0.55 20.61
N GLN A 160 -52.70 0.91 21.71
CA GLN A 160 -53.94 0.27 22.10
C GLN A 160 -55.09 0.52 21.13
N SER A 161 -55.09 1.67 20.46
CA SER A 161 -56.11 2.07 19.49
C SER A 161 -55.81 1.64 18.05
N ALA A 162 -54.60 1.20 17.74
CA ALA A 162 -54.17 0.75 16.42
C ALA A 162 -54.79 -0.61 16.05
N LYS A 163 -55.81 -0.60 15.18
CA LYS A 163 -56.57 -1.83 14.81
C LYS A 163 -56.03 -2.56 13.58
N ASP A 164 -55.23 -1.91 12.78
CA ASP A 164 -54.64 -2.47 11.56
C ASP A 164 -53.13 -2.42 11.60
N ALA A 165 -52.50 -3.24 10.76
CA ALA A 165 -51.06 -3.38 10.71
C ALA A 165 -50.34 -2.07 10.32
N GLY A 166 -50.96 -1.20 9.51
CA GLY A 166 -50.42 0.09 9.14
C GLY A 166 -50.31 1.03 10.34
N ARG A 167 -51.40 1.20 11.11
CA ARG A 167 -51.42 2.02 12.32
C ARG A 167 -50.49 1.46 13.40
N GLN A 168 -50.42 0.13 13.54
CA GLN A 168 -49.47 -0.49 14.46
C GLN A 168 -48.01 -0.14 14.08
N ALA A 169 -47.65 -0.27 12.81
CA ALA A 169 -46.33 0.06 12.36
C ALA A 169 -46.01 1.56 12.48
N ASP A 170 -46.98 2.43 12.24
CA ASP A 170 -46.86 3.88 12.45
C ASP A 170 -46.59 4.20 13.92
N THR A 171 -47.32 3.58 14.82
CA THR A 171 -47.17 3.78 16.27
C THR A 171 -45.81 3.27 16.76
N VAL A 172 -45.35 2.12 16.26
CA VAL A 172 -43.99 1.59 16.52
C VAL A 172 -42.94 2.65 16.10
N ALA A 173 -43.08 3.21 14.93
CA ALA A 173 -42.16 4.23 14.46
C ALA A 173 -42.18 5.51 15.34
N MET A 174 -43.40 5.93 15.78
CA MET A 174 -43.57 7.07 16.70
C MET A 174 -42.92 6.79 18.06
N LEU A 175 -43.16 5.61 18.64
CA LEU A 175 -42.58 5.20 19.92
C LEU A 175 -41.05 5.17 19.85
N ALA A 176 -40.49 4.55 18.81
CA ALA A 176 -39.07 4.48 18.62
C ALA A 176 -38.44 5.88 18.46
N THR A 177 -39.11 6.79 17.74
CA THR A 177 -38.68 8.18 17.59
C THR A 177 -38.63 8.91 18.93
N VAL A 178 -39.62 8.73 19.81
CA VAL A 178 -39.61 9.30 21.16
C VAL A 178 -38.42 8.78 21.97
N LEU A 179 -38.13 7.48 21.89
CA LEU A 179 -37.03 6.84 22.58
C LEU A 179 -35.67 7.37 22.07
N GLU A 180 -35.54 7.60 20.76
CA GLU A 180 -34.33 8.28 20.18
C GLU A 180 -34.18 9.68 20.79
N LYS A 181 -35.24 10.49 20.83
CA LYS A 181 -35.22 11.84 21.41
C LYS A 181 -34.90 11.84 22.91
N LYS A 182 -35.30 10.80 23.64
CA LYS A 182 -34.93 10.56 25.04
C LYS A 182 -33.50 10.07 25.24
N ASN A 183 -32.73 9.93 24.18
CA ASN A 183 -31.38 9.37 24.20
C ASN A 183 -31.36 7.93 24.78
N GLN A 184 -32.33 7.12 24.39
CA GLN A 184 -32.45 5.71 24.74
C GLN A 184 -32.29 4.82 23.49
N PRO A 185 -31.12 4.79 22.87
CA PRO A 185 -30.94 4.17 21.57
C PRO A 185 -31.11 2.64 21.57
N ALA A 186 -30.80 1.96 22.66
CA ALA A 186 -30.99 0.51 22.76
C ALA A 186 -32.51 0.14 22.80
N ALA A 187 -33.33 0.92 23.53
CA ALA A 187 -34.77 0.75 23.53
C ALA A 187 -35.37 1.11 22.16
N ALA A 188 -34.93 2.20 21.56
CA ALA A 188 -35.34 2.59 20.21
C ALA A 188 -35.04 1.50 19.17
N PHE A 189 -33.85 0.90 19.23
CA PHE A 189 -33.46 -0.24 18.38
C PHE A 189 -34.41 -1.42 18.51
N ALA A 190 -34.76 -1.82 19.76
CA ALA A 190 -35.65 -2.92 20.00
C ALA A 190 -37.04 -2.64 19.39
N VAL A 191 -37.59 -1.45 19.61
CA VAL A 191 -38.89 -1.04 19.07
C VAL A 191 -38.89 -0.95 17.54
N TRP A 192 -37.82 -0.33 16.91
CA TRP A 192 -37.73 -0.34 15.46
C TRP A 192 -37.72 -1.76 14.87
N SER A 193 -37.13 -2.73 15.58
CA SER A 193 -37.06 -4.13 15.12
C SER A 193 -38.44 -4.78 14.98
N GLU A 194 -39.49 -4.28 15.67
CA GLU A 194 -40.86 -4.78 15.51
C GLU A 194 -41.41 -4.49 14.11
N ASN A 195 -40.99 -3.37 13.48
CA ASN A 195 -41.39 -3.03 12.11
C ASN A 195 -40.66 -3.84 11.03
N LEU A 196 -39.74 -4.72 11.39
CA LEU A 196 -39.18 -5.72 10.48
C LEU A 196 -40.15 -6.94 10.31
N SER A 197 -41.35 -6.91 10.88
CA SER A 197 -42.37 -7.96 10.68
C SER A 197 -42.97 -7.91 9.27
N GLY A 198 -43.34 -9.05 8.71
CA GLY A 198 -43.98 -9.13 7.40
C GLY A 198 -45.37 -8.50 7.30
N SER A 199 -46.00 -8.18 8.43
CA SER A 199 -47.27 -7.49 8.50
C SER A 199 -47.16 -5.97 8.38
N ALA A 200 -45.98 -5.40 8.66
CA ALA A 200 -45.76 -3.97 8.54
C ALA A 200 -45.73 -3.53 7.04
N PRO A 201 -46.26 -2.33 6.73
CA PRO A 201 -46.11 -1.76 5.37
C PRO A 201 -44.64 -1.68 4.92
N VAL A 202 -44.41 -1.88 3.63
CA VAL A 202 -43.06 -1.93 3.03
C VAL A 202 -42.25 -0.69 3.36
N GLU A 203 -42.88 0.49 3.36
CA GLU A 203 -42.16 1.76 3.66
C GLU A 203 -41.69 1.79 5.13
N ARG A 204 -42.51 1.24 6.07
CA ARG A 204 -42.15 1.14 7.48
C ARG A 204 -41.03 0.08 7.70
N GLN A 205 -41.07 -1.01 6.94
CA GLN A 205 -39.97 -1.99 6.94
C GLN A 205 -38.65 -1.34 6.47
N ARG A 206 -38.69 -0.59 5.37
CA ARG A 206 -37.50 0.13 4.86
C ARG A 206 -36.95 1.17 5.85
N GLU A 207 -37.86 1.95 6.44
CA GLU A 207 -37.48 2.93 7.47
C GLU A 207 -36.81 2.23 8.67
N ALA A 208 -37.39 1.11 9.14
CA ALA A 208 -36.84 0.32 10.24
C ALA A 208 -35.42 -0.20 9.93
N VAL A 209 -35.17 -0.71 8.71
CA VAL A 209 -33.84 -1.15 8.28
C VAL A 209 -32.82 0.00 8.41
N LEU A 210 -33.15 1.18 7.89
CA LEU A 210 -32.25 2.35 7.95
C LEU A 210 -32.01 2.84 9.37
N LYS A 211 -33.05 2.87 10.20
CA LYS A 211 -32.97 3.29 11.60
C LYS A 211 -32.15 2.33 12.45
N ILE A 212 -32.35 1.03 12.28
CA ILE A 212 -31.56 -0.02 12.94
C ILE A 212 -30.09 0.12 12.58
N ALA A 213 -29.77 0.31 11.28
CA ALA A 213 -28.41 0.52 10.83
C ALA A 213 -27.76 1.78 11.45
N SER A 214 -28.50 2.90 11.45
CA SER A 214 -28.04 4.15 12.04
C SER A 214 -27.76 4.03 13.54
N LEU A 215 -28.69 3.40 14.28
CA LEU A 215 -28.55 3.20 15.72
C LEU A 215 -27.40 2.26 16.06
N ALA A 216 -27.23 1.17 15.30
CA ALA A 216 -26.13 0.23 15.47
C ALA A 216 -24.77 0.94 15.22
N ALA A 217 -24.70 1.73 14.15
CA ALA A 217 -23.50 2.49 13.85
C ALA A 217 -23.12 3.48 14.97
N ALA A 218 -24.12 4.16 15.55
CA ALA A 218 -23.90 5.12 16.63
C ALA A 218 -23.46 4.45 17.94
N GLN A 219 -23.84 3.20 18.18
CA GLN A 219 -23.54 2.45 19.40
C GLN A 219 -22.39 1.44 19.22
N ASN A 220 -21.90 1.26 17.99
CA ASN A 220 -21.00 0.15 17.60
C ASN A 220 -21.57 -1.25 17.96
N ASP A 221 -22.90 -1.40 18.02
CA ASP A 221 -23.57 -2.67 18.26
C ASP A 221 -24.00 -3.33 16.95
N PHE A 222 -23.02 -3.77 16.17
CA PHE A 222 -23.27 -4.42 14.89
C PHE A 222 -23.84 -5.82 15.03
N THR A 223 -23.55 -6.51 16.12
CA THR A 223 -23.96 -7.92 16.34
C THR A 223 -25.48 -8.05 16.41
N ASN A 224 -26.15 -7.24 17.22
CA ASN A 224 -27.59 -7.28 17.35
C ASN A 224 -28.31 -6.83 16.07
N ALA A 225 -27.75 -5.80 15.40
CA ALA A 225 -28.34 -5.31 14.16
C ALA A 225 -28.26 -6.35 13.04
N THR A 226 -27.10 -6.98 12.85
CA THR A 226 -26.93 -8.03 11.84
C THR A 226 -27.80 -9.25 12.12
N ALA A 227 -27.88 -9.71 13.37
CA ALA A 227 -28.75 -10.81 13.76
C ALA A 227 -30.24 -10.50 13.49
N GLY A 228 -30.70 -9.27 13.77
CA GLY A 228 -32.04 -8.83 13.46
C GLY A 228 -32.38 -8.85 11.97
N LEU A 229 -31.46 -8.32 11.15
CA LEU A 229 -31.60 -8.31 9.69
C LEU A 229 -31.53 -9.72 9.08
N GLU A 230 -30.65 -10.58 9.59
CA GLU A 230 -30.59 -11.99 9.17
C GLU A 230 -31.90 -12.73 9.44
N LYS A 231 -32.43 -12.54 10.64
CA LYS A 231 -33.76 -13.12 11.00
C LYS A 231 -34.86 -12.61 10.07
N TYR A 232 -34.87 -11.31 9.80
CA TYR A 232 -35.82 -10.71 8.86
C TYR A 232 -35.72 -11.32 7.47
N LEU A 233 -34.49 -11.39 6.92
CA LEU A 233 -34.23 -11.95 5.59
C LEU A 233 -34.56 -13.43 5.47
N ALA A 234 -34.33 -14.22 6.54
CA ALA A 234 -34.69 -15.62 6.59
C ALA A 234 -36.24 -15.83 6.57
N GLN A 235 -37.00 -14.94 7.20
CA GLN A 235 -38.43 -15.00 7.24
C GLN A 235 -39.12 -14.41 5.99
N PHE A 236 -38.56 -13.34 5.44
CA PHE A 236 -39.18 -12.55 4.36
C PHE A 236 -38.22 -12.30 3.19
N PRO A 237 -37.64 -13.34 2.58
CA PRO A 237 -36.58 -13.17 1.55
C PRO A 237 -37.06 -12.45 0.28
N ASN A 238 -38.36 -12.51 0.00
CA ASN A 238 -38.97 -11.90 -1.17
C ASN A 238 -39.70 -10.57 -0.87
N SER A 239 -39.58 -10.05 0.35
CA SER A 239 -40.14 -8.72 0.66
C SER A 239 -39.49 -7.63 -0.20
N PRO A 240 -40.26 -6.63 -0.66
CA PRO A 240 -39.66 -5.45 -1.32
C PRO A 240 -38.61 -4.70 -0.46
N ALA A 241 -38.66 -4.86 0.87
CA ALA A 241 -37.64 -4.32 1.78
C ALA A 241 -36.41 -5.23 1.90
N ALA A 242 -36.47 -6.49 1.46
CA ALA A 242 -35.35 -7.43 1.56
C ALA A 242 -34.10 -6.95 0.80
N GLN A 243 -34.29 -6.24 -0.31
CA GLN A 243 -33.17 -5.64 -1.04
C GLN A 243 -32.38 -4.69 -0.15
N LEU A 244 -33.07 -3.74 0.49
CA LEU A 244 -32.42 -2.78 1.38
C LEU A 244 -31.80 -3.49 2.59
N ALA A 245 -32.54 -4.44 3.20
CA ALA A 245 -32.05 -5.18 4.35
C ALA A 245 -30.78 -5.98 4.07
N LEU A 246 -30.67 -6.61 2.88
CA LEU A 246 -29.50 -7.41 2.50
C LEU A 246 -28.29 -6.50 2.20
N LEU A 247 -28.50 -5.37 1.50
CA LEU A 247 -27.46 -4.37 1.28
C LEU A 247 -26.93 -3.86 2.63
N THR A 248 -27.84 -3.39 3.49
CA THR A 248 -27.51 -2.86 4.82
C THR A 248 -26.80 -3.88 5.70
N LEU A 249 -27.19 -5.15 5.62
CA LEU A 249 -26.48 -6.23 6.33
C LEU A 249 -25.02 -6.34 5.90
N GLY A 250 -24.75 -6.25 4.59
CA GLY A 250 -23.40 -6.21 4.05
C GLY A 250 -22.60 -4.99 4.53
N GLU A 251 -23.21 -3.79 4.48
CA GLU A 251 -22.63 -2.55 4.94
C GLU A 251 -22.26 -2.57 6.44
N LEU A 252 -23.15 -3.08 7.29
CA LEU A 252 -22.90 -3.23 8.72
C LEU A 252 -21.74 -4.18 9.02
N ARG A 253 -21.68 -5.31 8.32
CA ARG A 253 -20.57 -6.28 8.44
C ARG A 253 -19.24 -5.70 7.96
N LEU A 254 -19.26 -4.95 6.85
CA LEU A 254 -18.07 -4.24 6.36
C LEU A 254 -17.60 -3.18 7.37
N LYS A 255 -18.53 -2.45 7.96
CA LYS A 255 -18.22 -1.46 9.00
C LYS A 255 -17.69 -2.09 10.27
N ASP A 256 -18.25 -3.23 10.69
CA ASP A 256 -17.73 -4.02 11.81
C ASP A 256 -16.28 -4.50 11.52
N PHE A 257 -16.00 -4.98 10.30
CA PHE A 257 -14.64 -5.31 9.90
C PHE A 257 -13.70 -4.11 10.00
N LEU A 258 -14.09 -2.93 9.55
CA LEU A 258 -13.25 -1.72 9.62
C LEU A 258 -12.92 -1.32 11.05
N ASN A 259 -13.80 -1.63 12.01
CA ASN A 259 -13.59 -1.35 13.43
C ASN A 259 -12.77 -2.44 14.15
N THR A 260 -12.95 -3.72 13.78
CA THR A 260 -12.42 -4.87 14.51
C THR A 260 -11.29 -5.61 13.79
N ALA A 261 -11.07 -5.31 12.51
CA ALA A 261 -10.20 -6.06 11.60
C ALA A 261 -10.53 -7.57 11.49
N SER A 262 -11.78 -7.96 11.81
CA SER A 262 -12.24 -9.36 11.77
C SER A 262 -12.41 -9.85 10.32
N THR A 263 -11.55 -10.74 9.88
CA THR A 263 -11.63 -11.34 8.53
C THR A 263 -12.92 -12.13 8.30
N ASN A 264 -13.53 -12.66 9.37
CA ASN A 264 -14.84 -13.34 9.29
C ASN A 264 -15.94 -12.35 8.90
N GLN A 265 -15.91 -11.13 9.45
CA GLN A 265 -16.89 -10.09 9.11
C GLN A 265 -16.71 -9.60 7.67
N LEU A 266 -15.45 -9.49 7.21
CA LEU A 266 -15.17 -9.16 5.81
C LEU A 266 -15.73 -10.21 4.84
N ALA A 267 -15.52 -11.50 5.13
CA ALA A 267 -16.04 -12.59 4.33
C ALA A 267 -17.59 -12.64 4.36
N ALA A 268 -18.18 -12.40 5.53
CA ALA A 268 -19.64 -12.33 5.68
C ALA A 268 -20.22 -11.13 4.93
N ALA A 269 -19.58 -9.96 4.93
CA ALA A 269 -19.97 -8.80 4.15
C ALA A 269 -19.95 -9.12 2.65
N GLN A 270 -18.84 -9.68 2.15
CA GLN A 270 -18.72 -10.11 0.76
C GLN A 270 -19.85 -11.06 0.36
N THR A 271 -20.15 -12.06 1.19
CA THR A 271 -21.25 -13.01 0.95
C THR A 271 -22.61 -12.30 0.84
N SER A 272 -22.87 -11.28 1.67
CA SER A 272 -24.11 -10.51 1.61
C SER A 272 -24.24 -9.76 0.28
N PHE A 273 -23.16 -9.12 -0.18
CA PHE A 273 -23.15 -8.40 -1.45
C PHE A 273 -23.22 -9.36 -2.65
N ASP A 274 -22.59 -10.54 -2.59
CA ASP A 274 -22.72 -11.57 -3.62
C ASP A 274 -24.17 -12.05 -3.75
N GLN A 275 -24.83 -12.30 -2.62
CA GLN A 275 -26.24 -12.66 -2.59
C GLN A 275 -27.13 -11.55 -3.15
N PHE A 276 -26.84 -10.29 -2.78
CA PHE A 276 -27.57 -9.14 -3.31
C PHE A 276 -27.44 -9.02 -4.82
N ILE A 277 -26.24 -9.04 -5.35
CA ILE A 277 -25.94 -8.87 -6.77
C ILE A 277 -26.53 -10.04 -7.58
N GLY A 278 -26.50 -11.25 -7.03
CA GLY A 278 -27.09 -12.44 -7.66
C GLY A 278 -28.61 -12.43 -7.70
N ALA A 279 -29.24 -11.98 -6.61
CA ALA A 279 -30.70 -12.00 -6.48
C ALA A 279 -31.40 -10.77 -7.10
N PHE A 280 -30.74 -9.60 -7.10
CA PHE A 280 -31.36 -8.31 -7.45
C PHE A 280 -30.60 -7.57 -8.56
N THR A 281 -30.33 -8.26 -9.68
CA THR A 281 -29.49 -7.77 -10.80
C THR A 281 -29.96 -6.44 -11.39
N ASN A 282 -31.27 -6.15 -11.36
CA ASN A 282 -31.90 -4.95 -11.92
C ASN A 282 -32.26 -3.91 -10.85
N SER A 283 -31.84 -4.10 -9.61
CA SER A 283 -32.12 -3.13 -8.54
C SER A 283 -31.33 -1.83 -8.75
N PRO A 284 -31.91 -0.67 -8.46
CA PRO A 284 -31.17 0.60 -8.45
C PRO A 284 -30.05 0.62 -7.41
N LEU A 285 -30.09 -0.29 -6.41
CA LEU A 285 -29.07 -0.42 -5.38
C LEU A 285 -27.88 -1.29 -5.80
N THR A 286 -27.92 -1.94 -6.97
CA THR A 286 -26.83 -2.82 -7.44
C THR A 286 -25.51 -2.08 -7.60
N GLY A 287 -25.56 -0.79 -7.98
CA GLY A 287 -24.38 0.05 -8.05
C GLY A 287 -23.66 0.21 -6.71
N MET A 288 -24.43 0.41 -5.63
CA MET A 288 -23.91 0.46 -4.26
C MET A 288 -23.34 -0.90 -3.83
N ALA A 289 -24.10 -1.97 -4.03
CA ALA A 289 -23.63 -3.32 -3.69
C ALA A 289 -22.31 -3.68 -4.41
N CYS A 290 -22.14 -3.27 -5.66
CA CYS A 290 -20.85 -3.42 -6.37
C CYS A 290 -19.75 -2.56 -5.75
N LEU A 291 -20.04 -1.30 -5.38
CA LEU A 291 -19.07 -0.42 -4.71
C LEU A 291 -18.58 -1.04 -3.40
N ASP A 292 -19.51 -1.51 -2.58
CA ASP A 292 -19.19 -2.07 -1.26
C ASP A 292 -18.50 -3.44 -1.35
N ARG A 293 -18.88 -4.29 -2.32
CA ARG A 293 -18.14 -5.52 -2.60
C ARG A 293 -16.74 -5.23 -3.11
N GLY A 294 -16.57 -4.19 -3.91
CA GLY A 294 -15.26 -3.68 -4.34
C GLY A 294 -14.39 -3.31 -3.15
N TRP A 295 -14.96 -2.68 -2.13
CA TRP A 295 -14.27 -2.40 -0.87
C TRP A 295 -13.91 -3.68 -0.10
N CYS A 296 -14.77 -4.70 -0.08
CA CYS A 296 -14.44 -5.99 0.53
C CYS A 296 -13.24 -6.63 -0.17
N ASN A 297 -13.24 -6.68 -1.50
CA ASN A 297 -12.15 -7.22 -2.30
C ASN A 297 -10.85 -6.41 -2.14
N TRP A 298 -10.95 -5.08 -2.06
CA TRP A 298 -9.82 -4.19 -1.78
C TRP A 298 -9.14 -4.53 -0.45
N ASN A 299 -9.92 -4.64 0.63
CA ASN A 299 -9.40 -4.97 1.95
C ASN A 299 -8.86 -6.41 2.06
N ALA A 300 -9.32 -7.29 1.19
CA ALA A 300 -8.79 -8.65 1.04
C ALA A 300 -7.51 -8.73 0.17
N GLY A 301 -7.04 -7.61 -0.38
CA GLY A 301 -5.89 -7.56 -1.31
C GLY A 301 -6.19 -8.10 -2.71
N LYS A 302 -7.46 -8.35 -3.04
CA LYS A 302 -7.91 -8.88 -4.34
C LYS A 302 -8.18 -7.71 -5.31
N TYR A 303 -7.11 -7.09 -5.79
CA TYR A 303 -7.22 -5.84 -6.56
C TYR A 303 -7.86 -6.03 -7.93
N THR A 304 -7.73 -7.20 -8.56
CA THR A 304 -8.38 -7.50 -9.85
C THR A 304 -9.89 -7.58 -9.70
N GLU A 305 -10.38 -8.30 -8.71
CA GLU A 305 -11.81 -8.44 -8.40
C GLU A 305 -12.39 -7.10 -7.92
N SER A 306 -11.63 -6.37 -7.11
CA SER A 306 -11.99 -5.03 -6.66
C SER A 306 -12.17 -4.07 -7.84
N LEU A 307 -11.27 -4.11 -8.84
CA LEU A 307 -11.37 -3.31 -10.07
C LEU A 307 -12.64 -3.63 -10.87
N LEU A 308 -12.98 -4.91 -11.01
CA LEU A 308 -14.21 -5.33 -11.71
C LEU A 308 -15.44 -4.77 -11.02
N ASP A 309 -15.48 -4.82 -9.69
CA ASP A 309 -16.60 -4.33 -8.90
C ASP A 309 -16.72 -2.80 -8.95
N PHE A 310 -15.62 -2.06 -8.79
CA PHE A 310 -15.64 -0.60 -8.90
C PHE A 310 -16.05 -0.14 -10.31
N ARG A 311 -15.59 -0.80 -11.38
CA ARG A 311 -16.07 -0.54 -12.74
C ARG A 311 -17.55 -0.85 -12.90
N ALA A 312 -18.05 -1.94 -12.31
CA ALA A 312 -19.47 -2.24 -12.33
C ALA A 312 -20.29 -1.18 -11.58
N ALA A 313 -19.77 -0.64 -10.48
CA ALA A 313 -20.37 0.47 -9.75
C ALA A 313 -20.39 1.75 -10.60
N THR A 314 -19.30 2.09 -11.28
CA THR A 314 -19.25 3.30 -12.13
C THR A 314 -20.26 3.27 -13.28
N GLN A 315 -20.63 2.08 -13.75
CA GLN A 315 -21.63 1.94 -14.82
C GLN A 315 -23.08 2.03 -14.34
N ARG A 316 -23.34 1.84 -13.04
CA ARG A 316 -24.67 1.70 -12.48
C ARG A 316 -25.08 2.84 -11.55
N LEU A 317 -24.12 3.52 -10.93
CA LEU A 317 -24.40 4.61 -10.02
C LEU A 317 -24.79 5.88 -10.81
N PRO A 318 -25.81 6.62 -10.34
CA PRO A 318 -26.11 7.95 -10.87
C PRO A 318 -24.99 8.94 -10.50
N ALA A 319 -24.97 10.09 -11.18
CA ALA A 319 -24.05 11.18 -10.82
C ALA A 319 -24.25 11.57 -9.35
N SER A 320 -23.26 11.25 -8.53
CA SER A 320 -23.31 11.35 -7.07
C SER A 320 -21.90 11.24 -6.47
N GLU A 321 -21.77 11.53 -5.21
CA GLU A 321 -20.53 11.30 -4.44
C GLU A 321 -20.07 9.83 -4.53
N ASN A 322 -21.00 8.88 -4.44
CA ASN A 322 -20.66 7.46 -4.56
C ASN A 322 -20.08 7.10 -5.93
N LEU A 323 -20.54 7.73 -7.02
CA LEU A 323 -19.94 7.56 -8.33
C LEU A 323 -18.52 8.13 -8.38
N ALA A 324 -18.28 9.29 -7.76
CA ALA A 324 -16.93 9.85 -7.65
C ALA A 324 -16.00 8.92 -6.86
N VAL A 325 -16.48 8.37 -5.73
CA VAL A 325 -15.76 7.35 -4.95
C VAL A 325 -15.46 6.12 -5.80
N ALA A 326 -16.43 5.60 -6.55
CA ALA A 326 -16.24 4.44 -7.41
C ALA A 326 -15.16 4.67 -8.48
N LYS A 327 -15.15 5.84 -9.12
CA LYS A 327 -14.12 6.23 -10.08
C LYS A 327 -12.75 6.38 -9.41
N PHE A 328 -12.69 7.07 -8.28
CA PHE A 328 -11.45 7.22 -7.53
C PHE A 328 -10.86 5.85 -7.16
N LYS A 329 -11.68 4.95 -6.64
CA LYS A 329 -11.28 3.58 -6.26
C LYS A 329 -10.95 2.70 -7.46
N THR A 330 -11.57 2.94 -8.61
CA THR A 330 -11.13 2.33 -9.89
C THR A 330 -9.69 2.76 -10.20
N GLY A 331 -9.37 4.04 -10.01
CA GLY A 331 -8.00 4.55 -10.13
C GLY A 331 -7.03 3.87 -9.15
N ASP A 332 -7.41 3.75 -7.88
CA ASP A 332 -6.59 3.08 -6.86
C ASP A 332 -6.31 1.61 -7.24
N ALA A 333 -7.34 0.87 -7.68
CA ALA A 333 -7.19 -0.53 -8.07
C ALA A 333 -6.28 -0.69 -9.30
N LEU A 334 -6.40 0.19 -10.29
CA LEU A 334 -5.52 0.23 -11.47
C LEU A 334 -4.08 0.55 -11.08
N PHE A 335 -3.88 1.49 -10.16
CA PHE A 335 -2.55 1.82 -9.64
C PHE A 335 -1.88 0.61 -8.99
N MET A 336 -2.60 -0.13 -8.13
CA MET A 336 -2.10 -1.36 -7.50
C MET A 336 -1.78 -2.45 -8.50
N LEU A 337 -2.51 -2.51 -9.62
CA LEU A 337 -2.26 -3.41 -10.75
C LEU A 337 -1.21 -2.88 -11.73
N LYS A 338 -0.60 -1.73 -11.45
CA LYS A 338 0.42 -1.05 -12.27
C LYS A 338 -0.08 -0.56 -13.64
N ASP A 339 -1.39 -0.44 -13.83
CA ASP A 339 -1.96 0.29 -14.96
C ASP A 339 -2.04 1.78 -14.60
N PHE A 340 -0.89 2.43 -14.63
CA PHE A 340 -0.77 3.82 -14.22
C PHE A 340 -1.51 4.77 -15.16
N ALA A 341 -1.54 4.49 -16.46
CA ALA A 341 -2.27 5.31 -17.43
C ALA A 341 -3.79 5.28 -17.17
N GLY A 342 -4.35 4.09 -16.93
CA GLY A 342 -5.74 3.93 -16.55
C GLY A 342 -6.05 4.56 -15.19
N ALA A 343 -5.15 4.45 -14.21
CA ALA A 343 -5.28 5.08 -12.90
C ALA A 343 -5.37 6.60 -13.02
N ARG A 344 -4.43 7.22 -13.74
CA ARG A 344 -4.40 8.66 -14.01
C ARG A 344 -5.71 9.17 -14.62
N GLN A 345 -6.21 8.44 -15.63
CA GLN A 345 -7.47 8.82 -16.31
C GLN A 345 -8.65 8.83 -15.34
N ASN A 346 -8.74 7.87 -14.43
CA ASN A 346 -9.82 7.79 -13.46
C ASN A 346 -9.74 8.88 -12.38
N TYR A 347 -8.54 9.20 -11.88
CA TYR A 347 -8.36 10.32 -10.95
C TYR A 347 -8.68 11.67 -11.61
N GLN A 348 -8.25 11.86 -12.87
CA GLN A 348 -8.57 13.06 -13.63
C GLN A 348 -10.08 13.19 -13.86
N ALA A 349 -10.77 12.09 -14.16
CA ALA A 349 -12.22 12.07 -14.35
C ALA A 349 -12.98 12.51 -13.07
N VAL A 350 -12.45 12.22 -11.87
CA VAL A 350 -13.04 12.73 -10.62
C VAL A 350 -12.99 14.26 -10.58
N LEU A 351 -11.88 14.87 -10.99
CA LEU A 351 -11.72 16.32 -11.01
C LEU A 351 -12.58 17.00 -12.09
N ASP A 352 -12.66 16.38 -13.27
CA ASP A 352 -13.32 16.97 -14.43
C ASP A 352 -14.86 16.85 -14.37
N GLU A 353 -15.36 15.71 -13.91
CA GLU A 353 -16.79 15.40 -13.92
C GLU A 353 -17.51 15.85 -12.65
N PHE A 354 -16.79 15.95 -11.52
CA PHE A 354 -17.38 16.25 -10.21
C PHE A 354 -16.93 17.59 -9.60
N GLY A 355 -16.25 18.43 -10.35
CA GLY A 355 -15.83 19.75 -9.90
C GLY A 355 -16.99 20.68 -9.49
N ASN A 356 -18.23 20.38 -9.93
CA ASN A 356 -19.44 21.08 -9.52
C ASN A 356 -20.15 20.48 -8.29
N PHE A 357 -19.57 19.45 -7.68
CA PHE A 357 -20.05 18.83 -6.46
C PHE A 357 -19.18 19.29 -5.29
N PRO A 358 -19.60 20.30 -4.49
CA PRO A 358 -18.73 20.90 -3.46
C PRO A 358 -18.22 19.90 -2.42
N GLU A 359 -19.03 18.88 -2.09
CA GLU A 359 -18.63 17.86 -1.12
C GLU A 359 -17.57 16.93 -1.70
N VAL A 360 -17.63 16.60 -3.00
CA VAL A 360 -16.61 15.78 -3.68
C VAL A 360 -15.31 16.56 -3.81
N GLU A 361 -15.36 17.82 -4.23
CA GLU A 361 -14.18 18.68 -4.33
C GLU A 361 -13.48 18.80 -2.97
N LYS A 362 -14.24 19.04 -1.91
CA LYS A 362 -13.72 19.17 -0.55
C LYS A 362 -13.14 17.87 0.02
N SER A 363 -13.75 16.72 -0.26
CA SER A 363 -13.36 15.42 0.33
C SER A 363 -12.33 14.66 -0.49
N MET A 364 -12.24 14.91 -1.81
CA MET A 364 -11.46 14.09 -2.73
C MET A 364 -10.56 14.87 -3.69
N GLY A 365 -10.77 16.19 -3.82
CA GLY A 365 -10.06 16.99 -4.83
C GLY A 365 -8.54 17.01 -4.62
N ASP A 366 -8.09 17.27 -3.42
CA ASP A 366 -6.66 17.29 -3.07
C ASP A 366 -6.04 15.89 -3.18
N ARG A 367 -6.77 14.86 -2.73
CA ARG A 367 -6.35 13.46 -2.86
C ARG A 367 -6.22 13.04 -4.33
N ALA A 368 -7.13 13.51 -5.19
CA ALA A 368 -7.07 13.19 -6.62
C ALA A 368 -5.82 13.82 -7.27
N PHE A 369 -5.50 15.08 -6.98
CA PHE A 369 -4.25 15.70 -7.46
C PHE A 369 -3.01 14.98 -6.92
N TYR A 370 -3.01 14.59 -5.65
CA TYR A 370 -1.91 13.83 -5.08
C TYR A 370 -1.73 12.46 -5.74
N GLN A 371 -2.83 11.76 -6.04
CA GLN A 371 -2.75 10.49 -6.75
C GLN A 371 -2.34 10.64 -8.22
N ILE A 372 -2.73 11.74 -8.88
CA ILE A 372 -2.25 12.08 -10.23
C ILE A 372 -0.73 12.31 -10.18
N LEU A 373 -0.25 13.10 -9.23
CA LEU A 373 1.19 13.31 -9.01
C LEU A 373 1.94 11.98 -8.89
N ARG A 374 1.48 11.09 -8.00
CA ARG A 374 2.08 9.76 -7.82
C ARG A 374 2.08 8.94 -9.10
N THR A 375 0.98 8.97 -9.82
CA THR A 375 0.80 8.21 -11.05
C THR A 375 1.69 8.74 -12.18
N ASP A 376 1.81 10.05 -12.30
CA ASP A 376 2.68 10.69 -13.30
C ASP A 376 4.17 10.41 -13.01
N LEU A 377 4.57 10.31 -11.73
CA LEU A 377 5.92 9.87 -11.36
C LEU A 377 6.18 8.42 -11.79
N GLU A 378 5.23 7.51 -11.58
CA GLU A 378 5.37 6.11 -12.04
C GLU A 378 5.40 6.00 -13.58
N LEU A 379 4.71 6.90 -14.28
CA LEU A 379 4.74 7.03 -15.75
C LEU A 379 6.00 7.75 -16.25
N GLN A 380 6.85 8.23 -15.37
CA GLN A 380 8.02 9.07 -15.68
C GLN A 380 7.63 10.39 -16.38
N ASP A 381 6.41 10.89 -16.16
CA ASP A 381 5.94 12.19 -16.65
C ASP A 381 6.21 13.28 -15.60
N ALA A 382 7.45 13.76 -15.62
CA ALA A 382 7.90 14.83 -14.72
C ALA A 382 7.08 16.13 -14.88
N ALA A 383 6.60 16.44 -16.08
CA ALA A 383 5.83 17.64 -16.36
C ALA A 383 4.40 17.53 -15.83
N GLY A 384 3.77 16.37 -16.02
CA GLY A 384 2.46 16.05 -15.45
C GLY A 384 2.49 16.10 -13.92
N ALA A 385 3.49 15.46 -13.30
CA ALA A 385 3.67 15.46 -11.86
C ALA A 385 3.83 16.89 -11.27
N ASP A 386 4.65 17.73 -11.89
CA ASP A 386 4.83 19.13 -11.48
C ASP A 386 3.53 19.95 -11.65
N ALA A 387 2.78 19.71 -12.74
CA ALA A 387 1.50 20.37 -12.97
C ALA A 387 0.44 19.97 -11.93
N ALA A 388 0.36 18.68 -11.60
CA ALA A 388 -0.56 18.18 -10.57
C ALA A 388 -0.23 18.79 -9.19
N MET A 389 1.05 18.85 -8.84
CA MET A 389 1.50 19.45 -7.58
C MET A 389 1.17 20.94 -7.50
N ARG A 390 1.38 21.69 -8.58
CA ARG A 390 1.02 23.10 -8.60
C ARG A 390 -0.47 23.32 -8.41
N GLN A 391 -1.32 22.52 -9.07
CA GLN A 391 -2.77 22.61 -8.92
C GLN A 391 -3.22 22.23 -7.51
N LEU A 392 -2.58 21.23 -6.89
CA LEU A 392 -2.84 20.88 -5.51
C LEU A 392 -2.57 22.07 -4.58
N LEU A 393 -1.40 22.70 -4.70
CA LEU A 393 -1.02 23.85 -3.88
C LEU A 393 -1.89 25.09 -4.12
N GLU A 394 -2.31 25.32 -5.36
CA GLU A 394 -3.15 26.47 -5.74
C GLU A 394 -4.57 26.32 -5.22
N LYS A 395 -5.19 25.13 -5.41
CA LYS A 395 -6.59 24.90 -5.05
C LYS A 395 -6.76 24.49 -3.59
N PHE A 396 -5.80 23.77 -3.04
CA PHE A 396 -5.85 23.19 -1.70
C PHE A 396 -4.59 23.52 -0.88
N PRO A 397 -4.30 24.78 -0.59
CA PRO A 397 -3.05 25.18 0.08
C PRO A 397 -2.91 24.64 1.51
N ALA A 398 -4.02 24.23 2.13
CA ALA A 398 -4.04 23.60 3.46
C ALA A 398 -4.21 22.09 3.42
N SER A 399 -4.02 21.43 2.26
CA SER A 399 -4.12 19.98 2.13
C SER A 399 -3.06 19.26 2.97
N GLU A 400 -3.47 18.19 3.63
CA GLU A 400 -2.56 17.28 4.34
C GLU A 400 -1.59 16.52 3.42
N PHE A 401 -1.84 16.54 2.09
CA PHE A 401 -0.98 15.91 1.08
C PHE A 401 0.07 16.86 0.49
N ALA A 402 0.02 18.15 0.83
CA ALA A 402 0.82 19.17 0.15
C ALA A 402 2.33 19.02 0.41
N ASP A 403 2.72 18.80 1.65
CA ASP A 403 4.13 18.60 2.02
C ASP A 403 4.66 17.23 1.55
N ASN A 404 3.89 16.16 1.74
CA ASN A 404 4.21 14.84 1.19
C ASN A 404 4.35 14.86 -0.34
N GLY A 405 3.45 15.56 -1.04
CA GLY A 405 3.48 15.71 -2.49
C GLY A 405 4.74 16.42 -2.97
N MET A 406 5.14 17.50 -2.31
CA MET A 406 6.38 18.20 -2.66
C MET A 406 7.63 17.37 -2.40
N LEU A 407 7.69 16.63 -1.29
CA LEU A 407 8.81 15.71 -1.04
C LEU A 407 8.90 14.66 -2.16
N LEU A 408 7.77 14.01 -2.48
CA LEU A 408 7.69 12.99 -3.51
C LEU A 408 8.07 13.52 -4.90
N LEU A 409 7.60 14.74 -5.26
CA LEU A 409 7.97 15.39 -6.52
C LEU A 409 9.48 15.66 -6.60
N GLY A 410 10.07 16.15 -5.51
CA GLY A 410 11.50 16.41 -5.44
C GLY A 410 12.32 15.13 -5.58
N GLU A 411 11.92 14.04 -4.91
CA GLU A 411 12.53 12.71 -5.04
C GLU A 411 12.40 12.19 -6.48
N GLY A 412 11.20 12.30 -7.08
CA GLY A 412 10.96 11.92 -8.48
C GLY A 412 11.86 12.68 -9.45
N PHE A 413 12.03 13.99 -9.32
CA PHE A 413 12.98 14.75 -10.13
C PHE A 413 14.42 14.29 -9.94
N SER A 414 14.80 13.90 -8.73
CA SER A 414 16.12 13.34 -8.45
C SER A 414 16.31 11.98 -9.14
N ASP A 415 15.27 11.14 -9.17
CA ASP A 415 15.28 9.83 -9.85
C ASP A 415 15.33 9.96 -11.37
N PHE A 416 14.69 10.99 -11.93
CA PHE A 416 14.72 11.30 -13.38
C PHE A 416 15.99 12.03 -13.82
N SER A 417 17.04 12.02 -13.01
CA SER A 417 18.31 12.71 -13.29
C SER A 417 18.12 14.20 -13.58
N SER A 418 17.20 14.84 -12.87
CA SER A 418 16.93 16.27 -12.93
C SER A 418 17.20 16.97 -11.59
N PRO A 419 18.46 16.95 -11.12
CA PRO A 419 18.83 17.39 -9.78
C PRO A 419 18.55 18.88 -9.54
N THR A 420 18.69 19.72 -10.55
CA THR A 420 18.39 21.15 -10.45
C THR A 420 16.93 21.40 -10.10
N ASN A 421 15.99 20.64 -10.71
CA ASN A 421 14.57 20.73 -10.40
C ASN A 421 14.28 20.13 -9.03
N ALA A 422 14.88 19.01 -8.67
CA ALA A 422 14.76 18.40 -7.34
C ALA A 422 15.17 19.41 -6.24
N LEU A 423 16.35 19.98 -6.34
CA LEU A 423 16.86 20.97 -5.38
C LEU A 423 15.99 22.24 -5.31
N LYS A 424 15.38 22.64 -6.44
CA LYS A 424 14.41 23.75 -6.45
C LYS A 424 13.16 23.39 -5.66
N VAL A 425 12.57 22.23 -5.90
CA VAL A 425 11.39 21.76 -5.19
C VAL A 425 11.66 21.64 -3.67
N PHE A 426 12.79 21.07 -3.28
CA PHE A 426 13.17 20.97 -1.86
C PHE A 426 13.38 22.34 -1.19
N ARG A 427 13.93 23.30 -1.90
CA ARG A 427 14.06 24.68 -1.43
C ARG A 427 12.70 25.35 -1.26
N ASP A 428 11.80 25.16 -2.22
CA ASP A 428 10.43 25.67 -2.17
C ASP A 428 9.65 24.98 -1.03
N PHE A 429 9.88 23.69 -0.77
CA PHE A 429 9.34 22.98 0.39
C PHE A 429 9.72 23.67 1.72
N VAL A 430 11.00 23.87 1.96
CA VAL A 430 11.48 24.51 3.21
C VAL A 430 10.88 25.90 3.42
N ARG A 431 10.65 26.64 2.33
CA ARG A 431 10.01 27.97 2.39
C ARG A 431 8.51 27.88 2.70
N GLN A 432 7.81 26.94 2.10
CA GLN A 432 6.35 26.83 2.21
C GLN A 432 5.91 26.08 3.48
N PHE A 433 6.68 25.09 3.91
CA PHE A 433 6.37 24.20 5.04
C PHE A 433 7.45 24.22 6.13
N PRO A 434 7.77 25.39 6.72
CA PRO A 434 8.88 25.53 7.69
C PRO A 434 8.66 24.74 8.98
N ASN A 435 7.42 24.33 9.27
CA ASN A 435 7.04 23.58 10.46
C ASN A 435 6.65 22.11 10.15
N SER A 436 6.86 21.63 8.92
CA SER A 436 6.53 20.25 8.56
C SER A 436 7.44 19.27 9.31
N THR A 437 6.83 18.16 9.73
CA THR A 437 7.55 17.01 10.31
C THR A 437 8.44 16.30 9.31
N LEU A 438 8.29 16.60 8.01
CA LEU A 438 9.08 16.03 6.91
C LEU A 438 10.37 16.79 6.61
N LEU A 439 10.63 17.92 7.29
CA LEU A 439 11.87 18.70 7.08
C LEU A 439 13.15 17.85 7.17
N PRO A 440 13.30 16.93 8.14
CA PRO A 440 14.48 16.06 8.18
C PRO A 440 14.59 15.16 6.96
N GLN A 441 13.46 14.64 6.43
CA GLN A 441 13.45 13.82 5.23
C GLN A 441 13.84 14.63 3.99
N VAL A 442 13.32 15.87 3.87
CA VAL A 442 13.64 16.78 2.76
C VAL A 442 15.14 17.17 2.75
N GLU A 443 15.70 17.53 3.91
CA GLU A 443 17.12 17.85 4.01
C GLU A 443 18.00 16.62 3.70
N LEU A 444 17.56 15.43 4.08
CA LEU A 444 18.21 14.18 3.70
C LEU A 444 18.10 13.92 2.19
N ALA A 445 16.95 14.19 1.57
CA ALA A 445 16.74 14.05 0.13
C ALA A 445 17.63 15.01 -0.67
N VAL A 446 17.89 16.22 -0.17
CA VAL A 446 18.87 17.14 -0.74
C VAL A 446 20.26 16.53 -0.76
N ALA A 447 20.72 15.97 0.37
CA ALA A 447 22.03 15.33 0.45
C ALA A 447 22.16 14.13 -0.51
N ARG A 448 21.11 13.31 -0.59
CA ARG A 448 21.03 12.17 -1.54
C ARG A 448 21.00 12.60 -2.99
N THR A 449 20.40 13.76 -3.31
CA THR A 449 20.44 14.30 -4.67
C THR A 449 21.88 14.59 -5.09
N PHE A 450 22.69 15.21 -4.23
CA PHE A 450 24.11 15.41 -4.49
C PHE A 450 24.91 14.10 -4.55
N GLU A 451 24.55 13.10 -3.74
CA GLU A 451 25.15 11.76 -3.78
C GLU A 451 24.92 11.08 -5.15
N ARG A 452 23.70 11.14 -5.70
CA ARG A 452 23.36 10.61 -7.02
C ARG A 452 24.12 11.32 -8.15
N GLU A 453 24.37 12.62 -8.01
CA GLU A 453 25.23 13.38 -8.92
C GLU A 453 26.73 13.07 -8.76
N GLN A 454 27.09 12.20 -7.81
CA GLN A 454 28.48 11.95 -7.40
C GLN A 454 29.21 13.22 -6.92
N ASN A 455 28.45 14.24 -6.53
CA ASN A 455 28.99 15.45 -5.93
C ASN A 455 29.22 15.22 -4.43
N TRP A 456 30.24 14.39 -4.16
CA TRP A 456 30.56 13.95 -2.82
C TRP A 456 30.85 15.09 -1.83
N PRO A 457 31.57 16.17 -2.20
CA PRO A 457 31.79 17.29 -1.28
C PRO A 457 30.49 17.96 -0.82
N ALA A 458 29.55 18.18 -1.74
CA ALA A 458 28.25 18.77 -1.41
C ALA A 458 27.39 17.79 -0.57
N ALA A 459 27.38 16.51 -0.93
CA ALA A 459 26.67 15.47 -0.16
C ALA A 459 27.17 15.43 1.29
N ILE A 460 28.50 15.38 1.50
CA ILE A 460 29.13 15.36 2.82
C ILE A 460 28.69 16.58 3.64
N THR A 461 28.80 17.79 3.05
CA THR A 461 28.43 19.04 3.76
C THR A 461 26.94 19.02 4.19
N ASN A 462 26.05 18.51 3.33
CA ASN A 462 24.62 18.41 3.65
C ASN A 462 24.34 17.34 4.73
N TYR A 463 24.99 16.18 4.68
CA TYR A 463 24.88 15.17 5.74
C TYR A 463 25.41 15.68 7.08
N GLU A 464 26.56 16.37 7.12
CA GLU A 464 27.10 16.98 8.33
C GLU A 464 26.16 18.05 8.90
N GLY A 465 25.61 18.90 8.01
CA GLY A 465 24.62 19.90 8.39
C GLY A 465 23.34 19.27 8.96
N TRP A 466 22.89 18.18 8.37
CA TRP A 466 21.72 17.42 8.84
C TRP A 466 21.95 16.84 10.25
N LEU A 467 23.11 16.21 10.47
CA LEU A 467 23.50 15.63 11.75
C LEU A 467 23.57 16.67 12.89
N ALA A 468 24.01 17.87 12.56
CA ALA A 468 24.07 18.98 13.51
C ALA A 468 22.67 19.51 13.89
N LYS A 469 21.73 19.52 12.95
CA LYS A 469 20.36 20.01 13.16
C LYS A 469 19.43 18.99 13.84
N HIS A 470 19.64 17.69 13.56
CA HIS A 470 18.71 16.62 13.97
C HIS A 470 19.37 15.52 14.80
N PRO A 471 20.00 15.84 15.95
CA PRO A 471 20.83 14.89 16.71
C PRO A 471 20.05 13.77 17.40
N THR A 472 18.70 13.83 17.42
CA THR A 472 17.83 12.84 18.06
C THR A 472 16.80 12.22 17.10
N ASN A 473 16.93 12.48 15.79
CA ASN A 473 15.99 11.97 14.81
C ASN A 473 16.20 10.48 14.53
N ASP A 474 15.12 9.75 14.22
CA ASP A 474 15.17 8.31 13.94
C ASP A 474 15.97 7.94 12.67
N LEU A 475 16.17 8.90 11.75
CA LEU A 475 16.99 8.73 10.56
C LEU A 475 18.50 8.87 10.83
N LEU A 476 18.89 9.19 12.07
CA LEU A 476 20.29 9.42 12.46
C LEU A 476 21.24 8.29 12.03
N PRO A 477 20.93 6.99 12.29
CA PRO A 477 21.81 5.90 11.84
C PRO A 477 22.01 5.90 10.32
N GLN A 478 20.90 6.08 9.56
CA GLN A 478 20.95 6.10 8.10
C GLN A 478 21.84 7.21 7.55
N VAL A 479 21.74 8.42 8.13
CA VAL A 479 22.55 9.57 7.71
C VAL A 479 24.01 9.40 8.09
N GLN A 480 24.32 8.83 9.25
CA GLN A 480 25.71 8.54 9.65
C GLN A 480 26.36 7.51 8.75
N TYR A 481 25.62 6.46 8.35
CA TYR A 481 26.09 5.49 7.39
C TYR A 481 26.34 6.14 6.02
N ALA A 482 25.38 6.94 5.51
CA ALA A 482 25.50 7.65 4.24
C ALA A 482 26.69 8.63 4.22
N LEU A 483 26.94 9.33 5.33
CA LEU A 483 28.12 10.20 5.48
C LEU A 483 29.43 9.39 5.39
N GLY A 484 29.48 8.23 6.04
CA GLY A 484 30.63 7.30 5.94
C GLY A 484 30.85 6.88 4.49
N HIS A 485 29.82 6.47 3.79
CA HIS A 485 29.85 6.06 2.39
C HIS A 485 30.29 7.23 1.47
N ALA A 486 29.72 8.41 1.65
CA ALA A 486 30.10 9.59 0.86
C ALA A 486 31.57 9.98 1.05
N ASN A 487 32.12 9.88 2.28
CA ASN A 487 33.53 10.10 2.54
C ASN A 487 34.41 9.04 1.85
N TYR A 488 33.99 7.78 1.85
CA TYR A 488 34.70 6.71 1.14
C TYR A 488 34.75 6.98 -0.36
N GLN A 489 33.62 7.31 -0.97
CA GLN A 489 33.56 7.63 -2.41
C GLN A 489 34.34 8.90 -2.79
N ALA A 490 34.45 9.84 -1.87
CA ALA A 490 35.27 11.04 -2.02
C ALA A 490 36.79 10.79 -1.86
N GLY A 491 37.22 9.55 -1.60
CA GLY A 491 38.62 9.19 -1.34
C GLY A 491 39.13 9.63 0.05
N ARG A 492 38.25 10.03 0.97
CA ARG A 492 38.58 10.41 2.34
C ARG A 492 38.60 9.19 3.27
N GLU A 493 39.48 8.24 2.96
CA GLU A 493 39.47 6.91 3.60
C GLU A 493 39.60 6.95 5.13
N THR A 494 40.42 7.84 5.69
CA THR A 494 40.57 7.98 7.15
C THR A 494 39.27 8.41 7.82
N ASN A 495 38.56 9.37 7.22
CA ASN A 495 37.29 9.85 7.75
C ASN A 495 36.21 8.75 7.64
N ALA A 496 36.13 8.08 6.48
CA ALA A 496 35.20 6.97 6.28
C ALA A 496 35.43 5.84 7.30
N PHE A 497 36.69 5.47 7.53
CA PHE A 497 37.05 4.47 8.52
C PHE A 497 36.57 4.84 9.93
N GLN A 498 36.81 6.07 10.38
CA GLN A 498 36.36 6.56 11.67
C GLN A 498 34.83 6.56 11.79
N LEU A 499 34.13 7.01 10.75
CA LEU A 499 32.67 7.07 10.71
C LEU A 499 32.06 5.66 10.77
N PHE A 500 32.56 4.71 9.97
CA PHE A 500 32.07 3.33 10.01
C PHE A 500 32.37 2.62 11.33
N THR A 501 33.56 2.81 11.89
CA THR A 501 33.91 2.25 13.22
C THR A 501 32.97 2.78 14.31
N THR A 502 32.73 4.10 14.30
CA THR A 502 31.80 4.74 15.24
C THR A 502 30.37 4.26 15.02
N PHE A 503 29.95 4.09 13.76
CA PHE A 503 28.62 3.60 13.41
C PHE A 503 28.36 2.21 13.96
N VAL A 504 29.28 1.26 13.72
CA VAL A 504 29.14 -0.11 14.23
C VAL A 504 29.07 -0.17 15.76
N ALA A 505 29.91 0.64 16.43
CA ALA A 505 29.91 0.69 17.90
C ALA A 505 28.60 1.26 18.47
N ARG A 506 28.01 2.23 17.76
CA ARG A 506 26.79 2.93 18.25
C ARG A 506 25.50 2.22 17.87
N TYR A 507 25.46 1.58 16.69
CA TYR A 507 24.26 0.98 16.11
C TYR A 507 24.48 -0.49 15.70
N PRO A 508 24.89 -1.37 16.61
CA PRO A 508 25.21 -2.77 16.26
C PRO A 508 23.99 -3.57 15.77
N ALA A 509 22.77 -3.10 16.05
CA ALA A 509 21.53 -3.72 15.59
C ALA A 509 21.00 -3.15 14.26
N ASP A 510 21.61 -2.11 13.71
CA ASP A 510 21.19 -1.53 12.42
C ASP A 510 21.48 -2.50 11.26
N THR A 511 20.62 -2.50 10.28
CA THR A 511 20.73 -3.35 9.07
C THR A 511 22.01 -3.08 8.28
N ASN A 512 22.56 -1.86 8.35
CA ASN A 512 23.80 -1.48 7.69
C ASN A 512 25.05 -1.77 8.52
N ALA A 513 24.91 -2.20 9.79
CA ALA A 513 26.06 -2.47 10.66
C ALA A 513 27.03 -3.54 10.09
N PRO A 514 26.56 -4.68 9.54
CA PRO A 514 27.45 -5.64 8.90
C PRO A 514 28.19 -5.06 7.70
N LEU A 515 27.54 -4.19 6.94
CA LEU A 515 28.16 -3.54 5.77
C LEU A 515 29.21 -2.49 6.20
N ALA A 516 28.90 -1.69 7.21
CA ALA A 516 29.88 -0.77 7.80
C ALA A 516 31.09 -1.53 8.36
N GLN A 517 30.88 -2.65 9.06
CA GLN A 517 31.92 -3.55 9.56
C GLN A 517 32.77 -4.14 8.42
N TRP A 518 32.14 -4.47 7.31
CA TRP A 518 32.85 -4.91 6.11
C TRP A 518 33.80 -3.84 5.58
N TRP A 519 33.36 -2.58 5.52
CA TRP A 519 34.21 -1.47 5.09
C TRP A 519 35.43 -1.27 6.01
N VAL A 520 35.23 -1.44 7.31
CA VAL A 520 36.34 -1.40 8.28
C VAL A 520 37.33 -2.53 8.02
N ALA A 521 36.83 -3.77 7.87
CA ALA A 521 37.66 -4.94 7.59
C ALA A 521 38.43 -4.81 6.26
N ASP A 522 37.75 -4.34 5.21
CA ASP A 522 38.33 -4.15 3.88
C ASP A 522 39.41 -3.05 3.88
N SER A 523 39.25 -2.01 4.69
CA SER A 523 40.28 -0.97 4.88
C SER A 523 41.56 -1.57 5.47
N PHE A 524 41.48 -2.43 6.47
CA PHE A 524 42.62 -3.17 7.01
C PHE A 524 43.24 -4.10 5.96
N TYR A 525 42.41 -4.80 5.21
CA TYR A 525 42.88 -5.74 4.17
C TYR A 525 43.70 -5.02 3.07
N ARG A 526 43.18 -3.88 2.56
CA ARG A 526 43.87 -3.07 1.54
C ARG A 526 45.14 -2.43 2.08
N ALA A 527 45.20 -2.10 3.35
CA ALA A 527 46.40 -1.62 4.00
C ALA A 527 47.45 -2.70 4.28
N GLY A 528 47.15 -3.99 3.94
CA GLY A 528 48.04 -5.11 4.22
C GLY A 528 48.09 -5.55 5.69
N ASN A 529 47.22 -4.96 6.54
CA ASN A 529 47.07 -5.39 7.93
C ASN A 529 46.11 -6.57 8.02
N PHE A 530 46.63 -7.73 7.64
CA PHE A 530 45.81 -8.95 7.52
C PHE A 530 45.27 -9.44 8.88
N VAL A 531 45.98 -9.21 9.99
CA VAL A 531 45.48 -9.56 11.33
C VAL A 531 44.26 -8.72 11.67
N GLY A 532 44.35 -7.39 11.48
CA GLY A 532 43.22 -6.50 11.69
C GLY A 532 42.04 -6.81 10.74
N ALA A 533 42.32 -7.11 9.48
CA ALA A 533 41.31 -7.50 8.52
C ALA A 533 40.55 -8.76 8.95
N GLU A 534 41.27 -9.83 9.28
CA GLU A 534 40.71 -11.10 9.75
C GLU A 534 39.78 -10.89 10.94
N THR A 535 40.26 -10.25 12.00
CA THR A 535 39.46 -9.97 13.21
C THR A 535 38.18 -9.21 12.89
N ASN A 536 38.24 -8.20 12.01
CA ASN A 536 37.07 -7.40 11.67
C ASN A 536 36.10 -8.13 10.71
N TYR A 537 36.56 -9.02 9.82
CA TYR A 537 35.69 -9.92 9.08
C TYR A 537 35.03 -10.95 9.98
N GLU A 538 35.73 -11.47 11.00
CA GLU A 538 35.17 -12.42 11.97
C GLU A 538 33.98 -11.83 12.72
N LEU A 539 34.01 -10.57 13.11
CA LEU A 539 32.90 -9.91 13.79
C LEU A 539 31.59 -10.01 12.99
N ILE A 540 31.66 -10.02 11.64
CA ILE A 540 30.44 -10.09 10.80
C ILE A 540 29.71 -11.40 10.96
N PHE A 541 30.42 -12.53 11.03
CA PHE A 541 29.78 -13.83 11.15
C PHE A 541 29.73 -14.39 12.58
N GLN A 542 30.45 -13.79 13.52
CA GLN A 542 30.37 -14.15 14.94
C GLN A 542 29.28 -13.38 15.68
N THR A 543 28.85 -12.20 15.19
CA THR A 543 27.80 -11.40 15.81
C THR A 543 26.43 -12.04 15.56
N PRO A 544 25.68 -12.50 16.59
CA PRO A 544 24.42 -13.22 16.40
C PRO A 544 23.36 -12.39 15.66
N ALA A 545 23.32 -11.07 15.88
CA ALA A 545 22.38 -10.17 15.20
C ALA A 545 22.59 -10.10 13.68
N TRP A 546 23.77 -10.45 13.18
CA TRP A 546 24.16 -10.35 11.78
C TRP A 546 24.14 -11.69 11.03
N LYS A 547 23.73 -12.77 11.69
CA LYS A 547 23.73 -14.12 11.12
C LYS A 547 22.98 -14.24 9.79
N ASN A 548 21.91 -13.43 9.61
CA ASN A 548 21.11 -13.42 8.39
C ASN A 548 21.61 -12.38 7.35
N SER A 549 22.72 -11.72 7.59
CA SER A 549 23.30 -10.78 6.63
C SER A 549 23.78 -11.50 5.37
N SER A 550 23.60 -10.90 4.22
CA SER A 550 24.18 -11.37 2.95
C SER A 550 25.71 -11.43 2.96
N LEU A 551 26.34 -10.76 3.94
CA LEU A 551 27.79 -10.76 4.11
C LEU A 551 28.31 -11.89 4.99
N TYR A 552 27.45 -12.72 5.56
CA TYR A 552 27.85 -13.81 6.48
C TYR A 552 28.90 -14.76 5.85
N PHE A 553 28.61 -15.33 4.71
CA PHE A 553 29.57 -16.22 4.00
C PHE A 553 30.70 -15.46 3.29
N PRO A 554 30.44 -14.32 2.60
CA PRO A 554 31.52 -13.52 2.06
C PRO A 554 32.58 -13.09 3.09
N ALA A 555 32.15 -12.76 4.32
CA ALA A 555 33.07 -12.39 5.40
C ALA A 555 33.96 -13.55 5.83
N GLN A 556 33.44 -14.77 5.94
CA GLN A 556 34.25 -15.97 6.21
C GLN A 556 35.27 -16.22 5.11
N LEU A 557 34.90 -16.05 3.84
CA LEU A 557 35.84 -16.18 2.73
C LEU A 557 36.95 -15.11 2.77
N MET A 558 36.58 -13.85 3.10
CA MET A 558 37.57 -12.78 3.24
C MET A 558 38.45 -12.95 4.47
N ALA A 559 37.91 -13.45 5.60
CA ALA A 559 38.71 -13.81 6.76
C ALA A 559 39.75 -14.89 6.40
N SER A 560 39.36 -15.92 5.61
CA SER A 560 40.29 -16.92 5.13
C SER A 560 41.39 -16.34 4.25
N ARG A 561 41.08 -15.38 3.39
CA ARG A 561 42.06 -14.66 2.55
C ARG A 561 43.02 -13.81 3.39
N ALA A 562 42.50 -13.15 4.42
CA ALA A 562 43.31 -12.40 5.35
C ALA A 562 44.26 -13.31 6.15
N ALA A 563 43.75 -14.45 6.62
CA ALA A 563 44.56 -15.48 7.27
C ALA A 563 45.69 -16.00 6.34
N VAL A 564 45.40 -16.25 5.06
CA VAL A 564 46.43 -16.60 4.07
C VAL A 564 47.45 -15.46 3.92
N GLY A 565 47.00 -14.20 3.91
CA GLY A 565 47.89 -13.04 3.79
C GLY A 565 48.93 -12.95 4.92
N ARG A 566 48.56 -13.35 6.15
CA ARG A 566 49.46 -13.43 7.31
C ARG A 566 50.14 -14.79 7.48
N SER A 567 50.01 -15.69 6.49
CA SER A 567 50.51 -17.09 6.51
C SER A 567 49.83 -17.99 7.57
N GLY A 568 48.65 -17.63 8.06
CA GLY A 568 47.84 -18.43 9.00
C GLY A 568 47.01 -19.50 8.25
N PHE A 569 47.66 -20.46 7.60
CA PHE A 569 46.95 -21.42 6.74
C PHE A 569 46.01 -22.36 7.49
N SER A 570 46.29 -22.66 8.77
CA SER A 570 45.38 -23.45 9.61
C SER A 570 44.03 -22.71 9.84
N ASP A 571 44.09 -21.43 10.20
CA ASP A 571 42.90 -20.65 10.43
C ASP A 571 42.10 -20.46 9.15
N ALA A 572 42.80 -20.19 8.03
CA ALA A 572 42.18 -20.12 6.71
C ALA A 572 41.43 -21.44 6.35
N ARG A 573 42.03 -22.58 6.63
CA ARG A 573 41.39 -23.90 6.45
C ARG A 573 40.11 -24.01 7.26
N ASP A 574 40.15 -23.59 8.52
CA ASP A 574 39.03 -23.70 9.46
C ASP A 574 37.83 -22.81 9.03
N TYR A 575 38.06 -21.58 8.55
CA TYR A 575 37.01 -20.72 7.98
C TYR A 575 36.40 -21.34 6.75
N LEU A 576 37.23 -21.86 5.82
CA LEU A 576 36.74 -22.47 4.57
C LEU A 576 35.99 -23.78 4.84
N THR A 577 36.40 -24.57 5.83
CA THR A 577 35.66 -25.76 6.24
C THR A 577 34.24 -25.40 6.73
N LYS A 578 34.08 -24.33 7.52
CA LYS A 578 32.77 -23.83 7.96
C LYS A 578 31.87 -23.45 6.78
N ILE A 579 32.40 -22.76 5.79
CA ILE A 579 31.65 -22.42 4.56
C ILE A 579 31.19 -23.67 3.82
N LEU A 580 32.10 -24.64 3.63
CA LEU A 580 31.86 -25.81 2.80
C LEU A 580 30.95 -26.85 3.49
N THR A 581 30.85 -26.83 4.81
CA THR A 581 29.94 -27.69 5.58
C THR A 581 28.53 -27.12 5.77
N ASP A 582 28.33 -25.86 5.48
CA ASP A 582 27.03 -25.21 5.61
C ASP A 582 26.22 -25.29 4.30
N THR A 583 25.13 -26.04 4.35
CA THR A 583 24.25 -26.27 3.19
C THR A 583 23.52 -25.02 2.69
N ASN A 584 23.49 -23.93 3.47
CA ASN A 584 22.88 -22.66 3.09
C ASN A 584 23.83 -21.77 2.28
N CYS A 585 25.10 -22.17 2.10
CA CYS A 585 26.04 -21.38 1.34
C CYS A 585 25.65 -21.34 -0.14
N PRO A 586 25.59 -20.13 -0.77
CA PRO A 586 25.32 -20.02 -2.20
C PRO A 586 26.37 -20.76 -3.05
N ILE A 587 25.92 -21.54 -4.03
CA ILE A 587 26.80 -22.36 -4.90
C ILE A 587 27.98 -21.60 -5.49
N PRO A 588 27.84 -20.37 -6.04
CA PRO A 588 28.97 -19.61 -6.56
C PRO A 588 30.03 -19.30 -5.50
N LEU A 589 29.61 -19.03 -4.27
CA LEU A 589 30.51 -18.73 -3.17
C LEU A 589 31.17 -20.00 -2.64
N ALA A 590 30.43 -21.09 -2.54
CA ALA A 590 30.95 -22.41 -2.19
C ALA A 590 32.07 -22.87 -3.17
N THR A 591 31.89 -22.63 -4.48
CA THR A 591 32.92 -22.89 -5.49
C THR A 591 34.18 -22.06 -5.25
N GLN A 592 34.05 -20.76 -4.92
CA GLN A 592 35.19 -19.90 -4.56
C GLN A 592 35.88 -20.40 -3.29
N ALA A 593 35.11 -20.82 -2.29
CA ALA A 593 35.65 -21.42 -1.06
C ALA A 593 36.36 -22.73 -1.32
N MET A 594 35.87 -23.61 -2.22
CA MET A 594 36.55 -24.81 -2.64
C MET A 594 37.91 -24.52 -3.27
N PHE A 595 37.99 -23.55 -4.18
CA PHE A 595 39.27 -23.11 -4.76
C PHE A 595 40.25 -22.63 -3.70
N ALA A 596 39.76 -21.74 -2.81
CA ALA A 596 40.58 -21.25 -1.72
C ALA A 596 41.06 -22.37 -0.80
N TYR A 597 40.17 -23.34 -0.50
CA TYR A 597 40.48 -24.50 0.34
C TYR A 597 41.55 -25.39 -0.25
N GLY A 598 41.44 -25.73 -1.55
CA GLY A 598 42.48 -26.45 -2.27
C GLY A 598 43.82 -25.74 -2.24
N GLY A 599 43.82 -24.43 -2.48
CA GLY A 599 45.02 -23.58 -2.43
C GLY A 599 45.66 -23.47 -1.03
N VAL A 600 44.84 -23.52 0.04
CA VAL A 600 45.34 -23.57 1.44
C VAL A 600 45.95 -24.91 1.76
N LEU A 601 45.30 -26.01 1.35
CA LEU A 601 45.82 -27.35 1.54
C LEU A 601 47.22 -27.56 0.91
N MET A 602 47.45 -26.96 -0.25
CA MET A 602 48.76 -27.01 -0.92
C MET A 602 49.88 -26.26 -0.18
N ARG A 603 49.52 -25.43 0.82
CA ARG A 603 50.48 -24.63 1.62
C ARG A 603 50.59 -25.15 3.06
N LEU A 604 49.72 -26.05 3.48
CA LEU A 604 49.76 -26.69 4.80
C LEU A 604 50.64 -27.92 4.77
N ASP A 605 51.46 -28.04 5.81
CA ASP A 605 52.15 -29.27 6.07
C ASP A 605 51.18 -30.42 6.41
N SER A 606 51.47 -31.61 5.98
CA SER A 606 50.64 -32.77 6.35
C SER A 606 50.78 -33.04 7.84
N PRO A 607 49.65 -33.23 8.55
CA PRO A 607 49.69 -33.60 9.95
C PRO A 607 50.24 -35.06 10.18
N ASP A 608 50.22 -35.88 9.12
CA ASP A 608 50.78 -37.20 9.11
C ASP A 608 52.17 -37.23 8.49
N THR A 609 53.18 -37.38 9.32
CA THR A 609 54.58 -37.44 8.89
C THR A 609 54.89 -38.64 7.99
N ASN A 610 54.08 -39.68 8.01
CA ASN A 610 54.22 -40.86 7.13
C ASN A 610 53.60 -40.62 5.74
N ARG A 611 52.76 -39.55 5.60
CA ARG A 611 52.13 -39.15 4.35
C ARG A 611 52.32 -37.63 4.10
N PRO A 612 53.54 -37.24 3.79
CA PRO A 612 53.90 -35.80 3.69
C PRO A 612 53.11 -35.06 2.61
N PHE A 613 52.57 -35.78 1.62
CA PHE A 613 51.82 -35.21 0.50
C PHE A 613 50.29 -35.40 0.62
N ALA A 614 49.78 -35.87 1.77
CA ALA A 614 48.33 -36.13 1.95
C ALA A 614 47.46 -34.89 1.65
N ASN A 615 47.93 -33.69 1.97
CA ASN A 615 47.22 -32.46 1.68
C ASN A 615 47.12 -32.16 0.16
N PHE A 616 48.15 -32.54 -0.63
CA PHE A 616 48.09 -32.43 -2.09
C PHE A 616 47.11 -33.45 -2.69
N GLU A 617 47.02 -34.66 -2.12
CA GLU A 617 45.99 -35.64 -2.53
C GLU A 617 44.58 -35.12 -2.31
N LEU A 618 44.32 -34.50 -1.15
CA LEU A 618 43.04 -33.87 -0.85
C LEU A 618 42.75 -32.69 -1.79
N ALA A 619 43.73 -31.79 -2.04
CA ALA A 619 43.60 -30.71 -2.98
C ALA A 619 43.30 -31.21 -4.40
N THR A 620 43.94 -32.29 -4.84
CA THR A 620 43.67 -32.93 -6.13
C THR A 620 42.20 -33.34 -6.25
N ASN A 621 41.63 -34.00 -5.23
CA ASN A 621 40.22 -34.39 -5.24
C ASN A 621 39.27 -33.17 -5.34
N ILE A 622 39.56 -32.08 -4.64
CA ILE A 622 38.77 -30.88 -4.66
C ILE A 622 38.79 -30.21 -6.06
N PHE A 623 40.00 -30.03 -6.62
CA PHE A 623 40.10 -29.44 -7.95
C PHE A 623 39.51 -30.30 -9.05
N ALA A 624 39.59 -31.64 -8.91
CA ALA A 624 38.92 -32.56 -9.81
C ALA A 624 37.38 -32.40 -9.75
N GLN A 625 36.79 -32.26 -8.55
CA GLN A 625 35.37 -31.98 -8.37
C GLN A 625 34.96 -30.69 -9.01
N ILE A 626 35.72 -29.59 -8.79
CA ILE A 626 35.45 -28.31 -9.40
C ILE A 626 35.51 -28.39 -10.94
N GLY A 627 36.53 -29.07 -11.49
CA GLY A 627 36.68 -29.26 -12.93
C GLY A 627 35.52 -30.03 -13.54
N ALA A 628 35.09 -31.12 -12.88
CA ALA A 628 33.95 -31.92 -13.31
C ALA A 628 32.63 -31.16 -13.28
N ALA A 629 32.43 -30.30 -12.27
CA ALA A 629 31.24 -29.47 -12.15
C ALA A 629 31.23 -28.26 -13.11
N ASN A 630 32.38 -27.83 -13.63
CA ASN A 630 32.55 -26.64 -14.43
C ASN A 630 33.34 -26.88 -15.74
N PRO A 631 32.99 -27.85 -16.57
CA PRO A 631 33.83 -28.27 -17.72
C PRO A 631 33.87 -27.18 -18.84
N THR A 632 32.94 -26.27 -18.87
CA THR A 632 32.74 -25.34 -19.99
C THR A 632 32.88 -23.85 -19.57
N ASN A 633 33.68 -23.57 -18.54
CA ASN A 633 33.92 -22.20 -18.09
C ASN A 633 35.35 -21.98 -17.58
N GLU A 634 35.67 -20.74 -17.22
CA GLU A 634 37.00 -20.36 -16.72
C GLU A 634 37.38 -21.09 -15.43
N SER A 635 36.39 -21.38 -14.54
CA SER A 635 36.65 -22.13 -13.30
C SER A 635 37.15 -23.55 -13.55
N GLY A 636 36.63 -24.23 -14.56
CA GLY A 636 37.12 -25.55 -14.96
C GLY A 636 38.55 -25.49 -15.49
N ALA A 637 38.86 -24.49 -16.31
CA ALA A 637 40.24 -24.32 -16.80
C ALA A 637 41.20 -23.99 -15.65
N LEU A 638 40.79 -23.14 -14.70
CA LEU A 638 41.62 -22.84 -13.52
C LEU A 638 41.82 -24.07 -12.64
N ALA A 639 40.77 -24.86 -12.40
CA ALA A 639 40.88 -26.11 -11.65
C ALA A 639 41.85 -27.10 -12.30
N ALA A 640 41.84 -27.24 -13.63
CA ALA A 640 42.79 -28.06 -14.35
C ALA A 640 44.27 -27.59 -14.18
N SER A 641 44.48 -26.26 -14.11
CA SER A 641 45.79 -25.70 -13.80
C SER A 641 46.29 -26.05 -12.40
N GLU A 642 45.38 -25.92 -11.39
CA GLU A 642 45.69 -26.28 -9.99
C GLU A 642 45.92 -27.80 -9.86
N LEU A 643 45.17 -28.63 -10.60
CA LEU A 643 45.43 -30.07 -10.69
C LEU A 643 46.83 -30.36 -11.22
N GLY A 644 47.25 -29.64 -12.25
CA GLY A 644 48.60 -29.79 -12.79
C GLY A 644 49.69 -29.50 -11.73
N ASP A 645 49.49 -28.44 -10.94
CA ASP A 645 50.41 -28.06 -9.86
C ASP A 645 50.41 -29.12 -8.73
N CYS A 646 49.22 -29.67 -8.36
CA CYS A 646 49.12 -30.77 -7.39
C CYS A 646 49.83 -32.03 -7.86
N TYR A 647 49.60 -32.49 -9.11
CA TYR A 647 50.21 -33.64 -9.68
C TYR A 647 51.72 -33.49 -9.80
N LEU A 648 52.18 -32.29 -10.11
CA LEU A 648 53.63 -31.97 -10.18
C LEU A 648 54.32 -32.17 -8.82
N GLN A 649 53.66 -31.78 -7.73
CA GLN A 649 54.17 -31.96 -6.37
C GLN A 649 54.12 -33.41 -5.93
N LEU A 650 53.05 -34.15 -6.31
CA LEU A 650 52.90 -35.59 -6.05
C LEU A 650 53.84 -36.48 -6.85
N GLY A 651 54.60 -35.90 -7.82
CA GLY A 651 55.43 -36.68 -8.74
C GLY A 651 54.64 -37.46 -9.79
N ALA A 652 53.34 -37.23 -9.93
CA ALA A 652 52.49 -37.86 -10.95
C ALA A 652 52.63 -37.08 -12.29
N LEU A 653 53.84 -37.18 -12.88
CA LEU A 653 54.27 -36.27 -13.97
C LEU A 653 53.42 -36.44 -15.25
N ASP A 654 52.93 -37.62 -15.56
CA ASP A 654 52.03 -37.83 -16.71
C ASP A 654 50.69 -37.17 -16.51
N ALA A 655 50.10 -37.27 -15.30
CA ALA A 655 48.88 -36.58 -14.97
C ALA A 655 49.05 -35.05 -14.99
N ALA A 656 50.21 -34.54 -14.49
CA ALA A 656 50.52 -33.12 -14.53
C ALA A 656 50.60 -32.59 -15.98
N THR A 657 51.35 -33.31 -16.88
CA THR A 657 51.41 -32.89 -18.29
C THR A 657 50.07 -32.89 -18.99
N ASN A 658 49.22 -33.87 -18.71
CA ASN A 658 47.85 -33.92 -19.27
C ASN A 658 46.98 -32.77 -18.76
N ALA A 659 47.02 -32.46 -17.46
CA ALA A 659 46.23 -31.39 -16.86
C ALA A 659 46.65 -30.00 -17.44
N TYR A 660 47.91 -29.72 -17.55
CA TYR A 660 48.42 -28.49 -18.20
C TYR A 660 48.04 -28.41 -19.67
N ALA A 661 48.16 -29.51 -20.43
CA ALA A 661 47.76 -29.55 -21.84
C ALA A 661 46.26 -29.29 -22.01
N GLN A 662 45.41 -29.77 -21.07
CA GLN A 662 43.98 -29.47 -21.06
C GLN A 662 43.73 -27.95 -20.94
N VAL A 663 44.43 -27.26 -20.05
CA VAL A 663 44.33 -25.79 -19.90
C VAL A 663 44.75 -25.08 -21.18
N MET A 664 45.88 -25.47 -21.78
CA MET A 664 46.40 -24.82 -23.01
C MET A 664 45.39 -24.93 -24.17
N ASN A 665 44.68 -26.05 -24.26
CA ASN A 665 43.70 -26.33 -25.31
C ASN A 665 42.28 -25.83 -24.97
N SER A 666 42.04 -25.35 -23.76
CA SER A 666 40.71 -24.88 -23.33
C SER A 666 40.36 -23.53 -23.99
N PRO A 667 39.18 -23.40 -24.62
CA PRO A 667 38.73 -22.09 -25.14
C PRO A 667 38.40 -21.10 -24.03
N TYR A 668 38.22 -21.58 -22.79
CA TYR A 668 37.84 -20.77 -21.62
C TYR A 668 39.05 -20.27 -20.83
N ALA A 669 40.27 -20.73 -21.14
CA ALA A 669 41.50 -20.27 -20.48
C ALA A 669 41.95 -18.94 -21.07
N LYS A 670 42.09 -17.92 -20.25
CA LYS A 670 42.70 -16.65 -20.60
C LYS A 670 44.20 -16.80 -20.84
N VAL A 671 44.84 -15.83 -21.54
CA VAL A 671 46.25 -15.85 -21.91
C VAL A 671 47.13 -16.08 -20.67
N GLY A 672 46.92 -15.36 -19.58
CA GLY A 672 47.73 -15.54 -18.36
C GLY A 672 47.63 -16.94 -17.76
N LEU A 673 46.45 -17.57 -17.81
CA LEU A 673 46.26 -18.96 -17.33
C LEU A 673 46.93 -20.01 -18.25
N ARG A 674 46.87 -19.79 -19.57
CA ARG A 674 47.58 -20.61 -20.55
C ARG A 674 49.11 -20.53 -20.38
N ASN A 675 49.63 -19.29 -20.17
CA ASN A 675 51.04 -19.08 -19.89
C ASN A 675 51.50 -19.79 -18.61
N ARG A 676 50.67 -19.69 -17.54
CA ARG A 676 50.91 -20.48 -16.30
C ARG A 676 51.00 -21.97 -16.56
N ALA A 677 50.02 -22.53 -17.28
CA ALA A 677 49.98 -23.93 -17.60
C ALA A 677 51.13 -24.36 -18.46
N GLN A 678 51.55 -23.58 -19.44
CA GLN A 678 52.68 -23.87 -20.33
C GLN A 678 54.02 -23.84 -19.59
N VAL A 679 54.23 -22.91 -18.66
CA VAL A 679 55.38 -22.92 -17.75
C VAL A 679 55.36 -24.14 -16.83
N GLY A 680 54.15 -24.49 -16.31
CA GLY A 680 53.95 -25.74 -15.51
C GLY A 680 54.28 -26.98 -16.28
N LEU A 681 53.86 -27.07 -17.56
CA LEU A 681 54.17 -28.18 -18.46
C LEU A 681 55.72 -28.31 -18.67
N GLY A 682 56.40 -27.16 -18.90
CA GLY A 682 57.87 -27.17 -18.99
C GLY A 682 58.52 -27.76 -17.74
N ARG A 683 58.07 -27.35 -16.54
CA ARG A 683 58.59 -27.88 -15.26
C ARG A 683 58.31 -29.37 -15.09
N ALA A 684 57.14 -29.84 -15.51
CA ALA A 684 56.82 -31.26 -15.47
C ALA A 684 57.71 -32.09 -16.40
N LEU A 685 58.03 -31.56 -17.60
CA LEU A 685 58.92 -32.18 -18.54
C LEU A 685 60.37 -32.19 -18.03
N GLU A 686 60.86 -31.15 -17.38
CA GLU A 686 62.19 -31.15 -16.73
C GLU A 686 62.29 -32.25 -15.66
N LYS A 687 61.31 -32.34 -14.78
CA LYS A 687 61.28 -33.40 -13.77
C LYS A 687 61.21 -34.82 -14.39
N LYS A 688 60.49 -35.00 -15.50
CA LYS A 688 60.52 -36.24 -16.26
C LYS A 688 61.88 -36.55 -16.84
N ALA A 689 62.61 -35.53 -17.30
CA ALA A 689 63.96 -35.67 -17.84
C ALA A 689 64.97 -36.12 -16.79
N GLU A 690 64.81 -35.75 -15.51
CA GLU A 690 65.69 -36.19 -14.42
C GLU A 690 65.75 -37.74 -14.27
N ALA A 691 64.63 -38.41 -14.47
CA ALA A 691 64.51 -39.89 -14.33
C ALA A 691 64.62 -40.62 -15.65
N ALA A 692 64.83 -39.94 -16.78
CA ALA A 692 64.84 -40.54 -18.12
C ALA A 692 66.23 -41.02 -18.57
N SER A 693 66.24 -41.91 -19.57
CA SER A 693 67.48 -42.35 -20.28
C SER A 693 68.15 -41.13 -20.98
N PRO A 694 69.46 -41.17 -21.28
CA PRO A 694 70.18 -40.01 -21.88
C PRO A 694 69.49 -39.40 -23.12
N ASP A 695 69.03 -40.24 -24.04
CA ASP A 695 68.36 -39.77 -25.27
C ASP A 695 66.96 -39.20 -24.99
N ALA A 696 66.16 -39.82 -24.14
CA ALA A 696 64.87 -39.34 -23.72
C ALA A 696 65.01 -38.05 -22.88
N ARG A 697 66.05 -37.92 -22.07
CA ARG A 697 66.37 -36.76 -21.27
C ARG A 697 66.56 -35.51 -22.15
N LYS A 698 67.37 -35.64 -23.22
CA LYS A 698 67.61 -34.56 -24.16
C LYS A 698 66.31 -34.11 -24.80
N THR A 699 65.50 -35.05 -25.32
CA THR A 699 64.20 -34.76 -25.95
C THR A 699 63.26 -34.03 -24.99
N LEU A 700 63.16 -34.48 -23.74
CA LEU A 700 62.29 -33.85 -22.73
C LEU A 700 62.78 -32.48 -22.32
N THR A 701 64.07 -32.28 -22.20
CA THR A 701 64.70 -30.98 -21.89
C THR A 701 64.45 -29.97 -23.01
N ASP A 702 64.61 -30.41 -24.28
CA ASP A 702 64.35 -29.57 -25.45
C ASP A 702 62.88 -29.18 -25.55
N LEU A 703 61.95 -30.10 -25.21
CA LEU A 703 60.52 -29.80 -25.13
C LEU A 703 60.21 -28.83 -23.99
N ALA A 704 60.84 -28.98 -22.82
CA ALA A 704 60.68 -28.05 -21.70
C ALA A 704 61.13 -26.63 -22.08
N LEU A 705 62.34 -26.53 -22.66
CA LEU A 705 62.88 -25.27 -23.15
C LEU A 705 61.96 -24.62 -24.19
N LYS A 706 61.43 -25.40 -25.13
CA LYS A 706 60.46 -24.90 -26.11
C LYS A 706 59.22 -24.26 -25.44
N ASN A 707 58.62 -24.94 -24.48
CA ASN A 707 57.47 -24.44 -23.77
C ASN A 707 57.77 -23.11 -23.04
N TYR A 708 58.93 -22.98 -22.44
CA TYR A 708 59.36 -21.72 -21.80
C TYR A 708 59.59 -20.64 -22.82
N LEU A 709 60.27 -20.88 -23.93
CA LEU A 709 60.54 -19.92 -24.99
C LEU A 709 59.26 -19.47 -25.69
N ASP A 710 58.31 -20.42 -25.91
CA ASP A 710 57.00 -20.07 -26.48
C ASP A 710 56.27 -19.03 -25.63
N VAL A 711 56.24 -19.19 -24.29
CA VAL A 711 55.63 -18.17 -23.38
C VAL A 711 56.46 -16.89 -23.44
N PHE A 712 57.76 -16.98 -23.40
CA PHE A 712 58.65 -15.84 -23.38
C PHE A 712 58.56 -15.03 -24.68
N GLU A 713 58.48 -15.64 -25.84
CA GLU A 713 58.45 -14.97 -27.14
C GLU A 713 57.07 -14.54 -27.59
N THR A 714 56.07 -15.39 -27.48
CA THR A 714 54.74 -15.16 -28.03
C THR A 714 53.95 -14.10 -27.23
N SER A 715 54.04 -14.17 -25.92
CA SER A 715 53.32 -13.20 -25.07
C SER A 715 53.81 -11.78 -25.21
N TYR A 716 55.04 -11.57 -25.65
CA TYR A 716 55.61 -10.23 -25.85
C TYR A 716 55.44 -9.70 -27.28
N GLY A 717 55.35 -10.62 -28.27
CA GLY A 717 55.28 -10.25 -29.69
C GLY A 717 53.92 -9.76 -30.18
N ASN A 718 52.86 -10.04 -29.48
CA ASN A 718 51.48 -9.76 -29.93
C ASN A 718 50.89 -8.40 -29.55
N GLY A 719 51.75 -7.41 -29.23
CA GLY A 719 51.29 -6.04 -29.04
C GLY A 719 50.26 -5.85 -27.91
N LEU A 720 50.19 -6.79 -26.97
CA LEU A 720 49.43 -6.66 -25.75
C LEU A 720 50.18 -5.69 -24.82
N GLY A 721 50.12 -4.41 -25.19
CA GLY A 721 50.58 -3.33 -24.36
C GLY A 721 49.88 -3.30 -23.05
N ASP A 722 50.64 -3.17 -21.98
CA ASP A 722 50.33 -2.61 -20.65
C ASP A 722 49.06 -3.01 -19.87
N ARG A 723 48.28 -3.98 -20.28
CA ARG A 723 46.98 -4.19 -19.60
C ARG A 723 46.85 -5.42 -18.72
N GLU A 724 47.78 -6.37 -18.72
CA GLU A 724 47.71 -7.55 -17.83
C GLU A 724 49.04 -7.79 -17.09
N SER A 725 49.16 -7.26 -15.87
CA SER A 725 50.27 -7.52 -14.96
C SER A 725 50.53 -9.01 -14.67
N ALA A 726 49.52 -9.85 -14.83
CA ALA A 726 49.61 -11.30 -14.69
C ALA A 726 50.42 -12.00 -15.79
N ASP A 727 50.40 -11.49 -17.02
CA ASP A 727 51.20 -12.00 -18.14
C ASP A 727 52.69 -11.69 -17.99
N ALA A 728 53.02 -10.48 -17.58
CA ALA A 728 54.42 -10.08 -17.32
C ALA A 728 55.09 -10.97 -16.28
N PHE A 729 54.37 -11.51 -15.28
CA PHE A 729 54.92 -12.41 -14.28
C PHE A 729 55.31 -13.74 -14.93
N TRP A 730 54.44 -14.37 -15.72
CA TRP A 730 54.71 -15.66 -16.34
C TRP A 730 55.74 -15.57 -17.42
N VAL A 731 55.81 -14.48 -18.16
CA VAL A 731 56.89 -14.20 -19.15
C VAL A 731 58.26 -14.13 -18.47
N LYS A 732 58.37 -13.36 -17.35
CA LYS A 732 59.60 -13.33 -16.55
C LYS A 732 60.00 -14.67 -16.01
N LYS A 733 59.03 -15.43 -15.48
CA LYS A 733 59.24 -16.76 -14.92
C LYS A 733 59.67 -17.76 -16.01
N ALA A 734 59.05 -17.71 -17.18
CA ALA A 734 59.42 -18.55 -18.32
C ALA A 734 60.89 -18.29 -18.77
N GLY A 735 61.26 -17.01 -18.90
CA GLY A 735 62.62 -16.62 -19.22
C GLY A 735 63.65 -17.13 -18.19
N LEU A 736 63.34 -16.99 -16.89
CA LEU A 736 64.18 -17.52 -15.80
C LEU A 736 64.33 -19.04 -15.84
N GLN A 737 63.25 -19.78 -16.16
CA GLN A 737 63.27 -21.25 -16.27
C GLN A 737 63.99 -21.70 -17.54
N ALA A 738 63.93 -20.97 -18.65
CA ALA A 738 64.65 -21.26 -19.88
C ALA A 738 66.16 -21.07 -19.71
N LEU A 739 66.60 -20.07 -18.91
CA LEU A 739 68.00 -19.64 -18.79
C LEU A 739 69.00 -20.77 -18.50
N PRO A 740 68.77 -21.71 -17.56
CA PRO A 740 69.69 -22.85 -17.31
C PRO A 740 69.75 -23.85 -18.45
N LEU A 741 68.67 -23.96 -19.26
CA LEU A 741 68.51 -24.96 -20.32
C LEU A 741 69.07 -24.49 -21.69
N LEU A 742 69.35 -23.18 -21.82
CA LEU A 742 69.85 -22.61 -23.06
C LEU A 742 71.24 -23.12 -23.42
N SER A 743 71.38 -23.53 -24.68
CA SER A 743 72.70 -23.78 -25.37
C SER A 743 72.94 -22.68 -26.43
N ALA A 744 74.13 -22.68 -26.99
CA ALA A 744 74.50 -21.70 -28.08
C ALA A 744 73.50 -21.85 -29.26
N ASP A 745 73.11 -23.05 -29.62
CA ASP A 745 72.21 -23.36 -30.75
C ASP A 745 70.75 -23.10 -30.48
N SER A 746 70.32 -23.14 -29.22
CA SER A 746 68.90 -23.00 -28.81
C SER A 746 68.54 -21.62 -28.29
N CYS A 747 69.50 -20.70 -28.18
CA CYS A 747 69.31 -19.35 -27.62
C CYS A 747 68.73 -18.39 -28.65
N PRO A 748 67.53 -17.81 -28.47
CA PRO A 748 66.98 -16.78 -29.35
C PRO A 748 67.87 -15.53 -29.39
N THR A 749 67.98 -14.93 -30.55
CA THR A 749 68.92 -13.77 -30.81
C THR A 749 68.75 -12.63 -29.81
N ASN A 750 67.54 -12.35 -29.42
CA ASN A 750 67.18 -11.23 -28.52
C ASN A 750 66.88 -11.61 -27.07
N PHE A 751 67.12 -12.88 -26.70
CA PHE A 751 66.75 -13.41 -25.38
C PHE A 751 67.34 -12.58 -24.23
N PHE A 752 68.64 -12.40 -24.22
CA PHE A 752 69.35 -11.69 -23.15
C PHE A 752 68.94 -10.24 -23.08
N THR A 753 68.85 -9.54 -24.20
CA THR A 753 68.46 -8.10 -24.27
C THR A 753 67.04 -7.93 -23.68
N ARG A 754 66.18 -8.85 -23.98
CA ARG A 754 64.80 -8.89 -23.45
C ARG A 754 64.76 -9.13 -21.96
N MET A 755 65.50 -10.14 -21.48
CA MET A 755 65.62 -10.44 -20.07
C MET A 755 66.19 -9.29 -19.25
N GLU A 756 67.21 -8.62 -19.75
CA GLU A 756 67.78 -7.41 -19.12
C GLU A 756 66.73 -6.28 -18.98
N GLY A 757 65.93 -6.10 -20.00
CA GLY A 757 64.81 -5.15 -19.94
C GLY A 757 63.71 -5.52 -18.94
N LEU A 758 63.38 -6.84 -18.84
CA LEU A 758 62.37 -7.35 -17.93
C LEU A 758 62.83 -7.46 -16.47
N LEU A 759 64.12 -7.74 -16.25
CA LEU A 759 64.75 -7.97 -14.96
C LEU A 759 66.06 -7.21 -14.81
N PRO A 760 66.04 -5.87 -14.78
CA PRO A 760 67.24 -5.02 -14.70
C PRO A 760 68.23 -5.42 -13.57
N PRO A 761 67.73 -5.86 -12.36
CA PRO A 761 68.64 -6.25 -11.29
C PRO A 761 69.52 -7.49 -11.59
N LEU A 762 69.14 -8.28 -12.59
CA LEU A 762 69.87 -9.49 -12.98
C LEU A 762 70.82 -9.30 -14.15
N LYS A 763 71.04 -8.07 -14.62
CA LYS A 763 71.82 -7.73 -15.80
C LYS A 763 73.22 -8.35 -15.78
N ASP A 764 73.99 -8.18 -14.73
CA ASP A 764 75.36 -8.73 -14.60
C ASP A 764 75.43 -10.25 -14.66
N ALA A 765 74.42 -10.93 -14.07
CA ALA A 765 74.26 -12.38 -14.11
C ALA A 765 73.91 -12.87 -15.54
N LEU A 766 73.04 -12.10 -16.23
CA LEU A 766 72.64 -12.41 -17.60
C LEU A 766 73.79 -12.21 -18.59
N GLU A 767 74.62 -11.19 -18.43
CA GLU A 767 75.83 -10.95 -19.25
C GLU A 767 76.89 -12.07 -19.07
N LYS A 768 77.13 -12.51 -17.81
CA LYS A 768 77.97 -13.67 -17.50
C LYS A 768 77.52 -14.95 -18.20
N LYS A 769 76.20 -15.26 -18.10
CA LYS A 769 75.64 -16.43 -18.76
C LYS A 769 75.71 -16.34 -20.29
N LYS A 770 75.47 -15.15 -20.88
CA LYS A 770 75.60 -14.87 -22.31
C LYS A 770 77.04 -15.09 -22.82
N ALA A 771 78.01 -14.68 -22.03
CA ALA A 771 79.46 -14.90 -22.36
C ALA A 771 79.75 -16.42 -22.27
N ALA A 772 79.28 -17.13 -21.30
CA ALA A 772 79.50 -18.58 -21.14
C ALA A 772 78.86 -19.42 -22.26
N LEU A 773 77.77 -18.95 -22.91
CA LEU A 773 77.17 -19.61 -24.08
C LEU A 773 77.89 -19.34 -25.40
N LYS A 774 78.74 -18.31 -25.47
CA LYS A 774 79.59 -18.01 -26.68
C LYS A 774 80.89 -18.73 -26.70
N ASN A 775 81.39 -19.20 -25.54
CA ASN A 775 82.59 -19.99 -25.39
C ASN A 775 82.24 -21.52 -25.38
#